data_95d54608144798fe1b1858bd48daa883
#
_entry.id   95d54608144798fe1b1858bd48daa883
#
_cell.length_a   1.000
_cell.length_b   1.000
_cell.length_c   1.000
_cell.angle_alpha   90.00
_cell.angle_beta   90.00
_cell.angle_gamma   90.00
#
_symmetry.space_group_name_H-M   'P 1'
#
loop_
_entity.id
_entity.type
_entity.pdbx_description
1 polymer ?
#
loop_
_entity_poly.entity_id
_entity_poly.type
_entity_poly.pdbx_seq_one_letter_code
_entity_poly.pdbx_strand_id
1 'polypeptide(L)'
;MSVSKTNNAWRYLRRSVFCLSSVWLMTALMSGLAEAQSGREQDASGQAPVSLTDLGRFNENTSVSPPTDETTPEAEDAASADNQTDTGSVSAAAEPAAREPVAAAPSAEASTGLQTNVTGRVGRRSISKIGLASIGLNQAHSADNVINSLIWSDSDAEQALALVTATPARGSSAALSALTTAITIQTAVPPKHAGPLAEQLVKARLDWLARSGQSDKLSQIVRLLPLDEEWSDWKRWQIEYDLVRRADQAACVDAERFASQTLEPFWHKARVICALLDGQQGAASFAADILRASGEQDENFFQLVDKLLGRSSSLSLDVDNLSLLHLILMDAAHEQISMAAFENLPASMIQAASSFRYLAPDAALNTSYQMLDRGLQSSGETEQVWRALLSAPVAAEAALASLESTPADGRSVLRQDGLDSAFLWVGLVNRQGDDTDMLIGRALQREAAAGRIDLLLDLYASLIRQRLDITEAATLSDELAGDYAVILALAAPSQPLPSVLESASAKADDIRALLSAGRAPHWDADLFARLDCWALAPVFEARGLTAPSRDWVAQLAAQTDRAQTSAVAPAYRLSPPGLLALEQAAEAGRIGEAALIAARLMQPVTLGWVAPQDSARVLTALQQVGLDEAATALADELIRSYLLRHHFILAES
;
A
#
# COMPACT_ATOMS: atom_id res chain seq x y z
N MET A 1 45.52 31.42 -34.00
CA MET A 1 46.08 30.56 -35.02
C MET A 1 46.66 29.36 -34.33
N SER A 2 46.10 28.19 -34.56
CA SER A 2 46.56 26.92 -34.00
C SER A 2 46.46 26.77 -32.47
N VAL A 3 45.34 26.28 -31.97
CA VAL A 3 45.24 25.43 -30.77
C VAL A 3 43.92 24.67 -30.82
N SER A 4 43.99 23.40 -30.47
CA SER A 4 42.90 22.51 -30.10
C SER A 4 42.49 21.46 -31.12
N LYS A 5 43.26 20.37 -31.13
CA LYS A 5 42.83 19.05 -31.62
C LYS A 5 43.41 17.96 -30.67
N THR A 6 43.03 17.94 -29.39
CA THR A 6 43.50 16.87 -28.49
C THR A 6 42.49 16.41 -27.43
N ASN A 7 41.21 16.75 -27.56
CA ASN A 7 40.24 16.37 -26.50
C ASN A 7 39.24 15.25 -26.84
N ASN A 8 39.36 14.57 -27.99
CA ASN A 8 38.44 13.52 -28.38
C ASN A 8 38.94 12.08 -28.17
N ALA A 9 40.20 11.87 -27.85
CA ALA A 9 40.78 10.54 -27.66
C ALA A 9 40.45 9.95 -26.26
N TRP A 10 40.18 10.80 -25.25
CA TRP A 10 39.90 10.35 -23.89
C TRP A 10 38.44 9.88 -23.65
N ARG A 11 37.53 10.20 -24.52
CA ARG A 11 36.12 9.75 -24.41
C ARG A 11 35.88 8.33 -24.94
N TYR A 12 36.75 7.81 -25.79
CA TYR A 12 36.64 6.44 -26.34
C TYR A 12 37.30 5.39 -25.43
N LEU A 13 38.33 5.73 -24.67
CA LEU A 13 39.00 4.78 -23.77
C LEU A 13 38.19 4.47 -22.49
N ARG A 14 37.27 5.32 -22.06
CA ARG A 14 36.44 5.06 -20.89
C ARG A 14 35.23 4.12 -21.17
N ARG A 15 34.82 4.00 -22.43
CA ARG A 15 33.70 3.10 -22.79
C ARG A 15 34.15 1.66 -23.03
N SER A 16 35.39 1.41 -23.34
CA SER A 16 35.92 0.05 -23.62
C SER A 16 36.35 -0.71 -22.36
N VAL A 17 36.62 -0.02 -21.25
CA VAL A 17 37.03 -0.67 -19.99
C VAL A 17 35.82 -1.12 -19.18
N PHE A 18 34.64 -0.51 -19.35
CA PHE A 18 33.42 -0.90 -18.64
C PHE A 18 32.70 -2.13 -19.23
N CYS A 19 32.94 -2.48 -20.49
CA CYS A 19 32.38 -3.68 -21.10
C CYS A 19 33.16 -4.98 -20.80
N LEU A 20 34.42 -4.90 -20.42
CA LEU A 20 35.25 -6.06 -20.13
C LEU A 20 35.18 -6.52 -18.65
N SER A 21 34.79 -5.64 -17.73
CA SER A 21 34.62 -6.01 -16.31
C SER A 21 33.28 -6.69 -16.00
N SER A 22 32.26 -6.48 -16.82
CA SER A 22 30.92 -7.12 -16.61
C SER A 22 30.86 -8.57 -17.08
N VAL A 23 31.73 -9.00 -18.00
CA VAL A 23 31.77 -10.39 -18.48
C VAL A 23 32.57 -11.30 -17.54
N TRP A 24 33.54 -10.75 -16.78
CA TRP A 24 34.30 -11.52 -15.79
C TRP A 24 33.54 -11.73 -14.46
N LEU A 25 32.57 -10.89 -14.13
CA LEU A 25 31.76 -11.06 -12.90
C LEU A 25 30.67 -12.11 -13.07
N MET A 26 30.16 -12.33 -14.29
CA MET A 26 29.15 -13.37 -14.55
C MET A 26 29.74 -14.79 -14.66
N THR A 27 31.01 -14.94 -15.00
CA THR A 27 31.67 -16.27 -15.06
C THR A 27 32.15 -16.77 -13.70
N ALA A 28 32.32 -15.90 -12.71
CA ALA A 28 32.71 -16.29 -11.35
C ALA A 28 31.51 -16.70 -10.46
N LEU A 29 30.28 -16.35 -10.84
CA LEU A 29 29.04 -16.69 -10.11
C LEU A 29 28.45 -18.05 -10.51
N MET A 30 28.89 -18.64 -11.62
CA MET A 30 28.37 -19.94 -12.08
C MET A 30 29.22 -21.16 -11.65
N SER A 31 30.34 -20.96 -10.98
CA SER A 31 31.24 -22.07 -10.53
C SER A 31 31.14 -22.36 -9.02
N GLY A 32 30.26 -21.74 -8.28
CA GLY A 32 30.11 -21.88 -6.81
C GLY A 32 28.92 -22.74 -6.34
N LEU A 33 28.11 -23.32 -7.25
CA LEU A 33 26.84 -23.98 -6.89
C LEU A 33 26.86 -25.51 -7.01
N ALA A 34 28.01 -26.16 -6.92
CA ALA A 34 28.09 -27.62 -7.08
C ALA A 34 28.86 -28.30 -5.92
N GLU A 35 28.57 -27.97 -4.65
CA GLU A 35 29.02 -28.84 -3.54
C GLU A 35 28.33 -28.41 -2.23
N ALA A 36 27.14 -28.97 -1.96
CA ALA A 36 26.65 -29.23 -0.59
C ALA A 36 25.37 -30.07 -0.64
N GLN A 37 25.48 -31.33 -0.90
CA GLN A 37 24.48 -32.34 -0.54
C GLN A 37 25.17 -33.48 0.20
N SER A 38 25.01 -33.54 1.53
CA SER A 38 24.95 -34.81 2.26
C SER A 38 24.59 -34.60 3.75
N GLY A 39 23.49 -35.20 4.15
CA GLY A 39 23.36 -35.88 5.43
C GLY A 39 22.84 -35.16 6.63
N ARG A 40 21.57 -35.40 7.00
CA ARG A 40 21.24 -35.97 8.33
C ARG A 40 19.74 -36.28 8.46
N GLU A 41 19.47 -37.57 8.51
CA GLU A 41 18.27 -38.15 9.09
C GLU A 41 18.35 -38.04 10.64
N GLN A 42 17.25 -37.65 11.31
CA GLN A 42 16.93 -38.13 12.65
C GLN A 42 15.48 -37.87 13.05
N ASP A 43 14.78 -38.97 13.24
CA ASP A 43 13.73 -39.39 14.18
C ASP A 43 12.50 -38.55 14.45
N ALA A 44 11.40 -39.17 14.06
CA ALA A 44 10.02 -38.83 14.29
C ALA A 44 9.53 -39.24 15.69
N SER A 45 8.95 -38.34 16.44
CA SER A 45 8.05 -38.65 17.55
C SER A 45 6.62 -38.28 17.16
N GLY A 46 5.72 -39.27 17.22
CA GLY A 46 4.37 -39.18 16.70
C GLY A 46 3.50 -38.12 17.37
N GLN A 47 2.99 -37.22 16.55
CA GLN A 47 1.90 -36.33 16.90
C GLN A 47 0.57 -36.91 16.40
N ALA A 48 -0.49 -36.73 17.17
CA ALA A 48 -1.83 -37.12 16.80
C ALA A 48 -2.29 -36.39 15.52
N PRO A 49 -3.15 -37.00 14.69
CA PRO A 49 -3.64 -36.36 13.47
C PRO A 49 -4.37 -35.05 13.79
N VAL A 50 -4.05 -34.00 13.04
CA VAL A 50 -4.67 -32.69 13.16
C VAL A 50 -6.13 -32.78 12.72
N SER A 51 -7.06 -32.38 13.58
CA SER A 51 -8.49 -32.36 13.27
C SER A 51 -8.83 -31.15 12.41
N LEU A 52 -9.32 -31.40 11.19
CA LEU A 52 -9.76 -30.35 10.26
C LEU A 52 -11.04 -29.63 10.70
N THR A 53 -11.73 -30.13 11.73
CA THR A 53 -12.88 -29.45 12.33
C THR A 53 -12.53 -28.09 12.92
N ASP A 54 -11.25 -27.86 13.23
CA ASP A 54 -10.79 -26.57 13.73
C ASP A 54 -10.67 -25.51 12.62
N LEU A 55 -10.66 -25.91 11.35
CA LEU A 55 -10.59 -24.99 10.23
C LEU A 55 -11.88 -24.20 9.97
N GLY A 56 -13.03 -24.73 10.38
CA GLY A 56 -14.34 -24.10 10.20
C GLY A 56 -14.77 -23.14 11.34
N ARG A 57 -14.03 -23.08 12.45
CA ARG A 57 -14.43 -22.31 13.65
C ARG A 57 -13.77 -20.93 13.80
N PHE A 58 -13.23 -20.41 12.75
CA PHE A 58 -12.41 -19.21 12.80
C PHE A 58 -13.18 -17.88 12.92
N ASN A 59 -14.50 -17.89 13.09
CA ASN A 59 -15.31 -16.67 13.12
C ASN A 59 -16.00 -16.38 14.46
N GLU A 60 -15.65 -17.09 15.54
CA GLU A 60 -16.20 -16.75 16.86
C GLU A 60 -15.16 -16.04 17.72
N ASN A 61 -15.46 -14.79 18.06
CA ASN A 61 -14.80 -13.95 19.05
C ASN A 61 -14.52 -14.73 20.35
N THR A 62 -13.30 -15.18 20.56
CA THR A 62 -12.83 -15.58 21.88
C THR A 62 -12.36 -14.34 22.65
N SER A 63 -13.28 -13.73 23.38
CA SER A 63 -12.93 -12.87 24.50
C SER A 63 -12.22 -13.72 25.54
N VAL A 64 -10.93 -13.52 25.70
CA VAL A 64 -10.12 -14.10 26.77
C VAL A 64 -10.50 -13.40 28.07
N SER A 65 -11.22 -14.08 28.95
CA SER A 65 -11.40 -13.69 30.36
C SER A 65 -10.14 -14.07 31.15
N PRO A 66 -9.65 -13.20 32.05
CA PRO A 66 -8.51 -13.53 32.90
C PRO A 66 -8.88 -14.59 33.95
N PRO A 67 -7.91 -15.35 34.48
CA PRO A 67 -8.14 -16.40 35.46
C PRO A 67 -8.59 -15.81 36.80
N THR A 68 -9.71 -16.29 37.31
CA THR A 68 -10.18 -16.04 38.67
C THR A 68 -9.51 -17.01 39.64
N ASP A 69 -8.79 -16.46 40.61
CA ASP A 69 -8.38 -17.14 41.83
C ASP A 69 -9.59 -17.38 42.74
N GLU A 70 -9.73 -18.62 43.17
CA GLU A 70 -10.66 -19.05 44.20
C GLU A 70 -10.23 -18.56 45.59
N THR A 71 -11.12 -17.86 46.29
CA THR A 71 -11.26 -17.98 47.74
C THR A 71 -12.64 -17.48 48.16
N THR A 72 -13.49 -18.41 48.65
CA THR A 72 -14.66 -18.16 49.47
C THR A 72 -14.20 -17.98 50.93
N PRO A 73 -14.92 -17.28 51.87
CA PRO A 73 -16.24 -17.68 52.33
C PRO A 73 -17.23 -16.60 52.82
N GLU A 74 -18.49 -17.04 52.87
CA GLU A 74 -19.56 -16.77 53.86
C GLU A 74 -20.10 -15.36 54.17
N ALA A 75 -21.34 -15.21 53.87
CA ALA A 75 -22.57 -15.15 54.67
C ALA A 75 -23.17 -13.75 54.97
N GLU A 76 -24.48 -13.77 54.90
CA GLU A 76 -25.53 -13.00 55.60
C GLU A 76 -26.03 -11.67 54.98
N ASP A 77 -27.22 -11.81 54.51
CA ASP A 77 -28.55 -11.38 54.98
C ASP A 77 -29.03 -9.96 54.58
N ALA A 78 -30.28 -10.03 54.16
CA ALA A 78 -31.42 -9.17 54.41
C ALA A 78 -31.86 -8.10 53.41
N ALA A 79 -33.00 -8.44 52.83
CA ALA A 79 -34.27 -7.69 52.82
C ALA A 79 -34.48 -6.53 51.81
N SER A 80 -35.37 -6.79 50.90
CA SER A 80 -36.79 -6.32 50.82
C SER A 80 -37.05 -4.95 50.21
N ALA A 81 -38.02 -5.04 49.35
CA ALA A 81 -39.17 -4.16 49.05
C ALA A 81 -39.16 -3.61 47.64
N ASP A 82 -39.99 -4.12 46.75
CA ASP A 82 -41.41 -3.82 46.49
C ASP A 82 -41.68 -2.43 45.90
N ASN A 83 -42.25 -2.40 44.75
CA ASN A 83 -43.51 -1.86 44.27
C ASN A 83 -43.43 -1.62 42.76
N GLN A 84 -44.15 -2.38 41.92
CA GLN A 84 -45.57 -2.32 41.54
C GLN A 84 -45.99 -1.02 40.86
N THR A 85 -46.50 -1.30 39.67
CA THR A 85 -47.74 -0.80 39.00
C THR A 85 -47.55 0.51 38.21
N ASP A 86 -48.13 0.77 37.06
CA ASP A 86 -49.40 0.29 36.51
C ASP A 86 -49.52 0.71 35.01
N THR A 87 -50.13 -0.10 34.23
CA THR A 87 -51.10 0.01 33.14
C THR A 87 -51.41 1.34 32.46
N GLY A 88 -51.65 1.25 31.18
CA GLY A 88 -52.47 2.22 30.42
C GLY A 88 -52.47 2.04 28.93
N SER A 89 -53.31 1.14 28.47
CA SER A 89 -53.82 0.95 27.11
C SER A 89 -54.73 2.08 26.65
N VAL A 90 -55.04 2.12 25.35
CA VAL A 90 -56.28 2.35 24.56
C VAL A 90 -55.96 3.18 23.32
N SER A 91 -55.95 2.66 22.11
CA SER A 91 -57.03 2.31 21.17
C SER A 91 -57.65 3.49 20.39
N ALA A 92 -57.85 3.17 19.11
CA ALA A 92 -58.86 3.62 18.13
C ALA A 92 -58.37 4.60 17.05
N ALA A 93 -58.14 4.20 15.84
CA ALA A 93 -59.08 3.97 14.69
C ALA A 93 -59.78 5.25 14.19
N ALA A 94 -59.49 5.61 12.94
CA ALA A 94 -60.50 6.02 11.92
C ALA A 94 -59.84 6.35 10.55
N GLU A 95 -60.17 5.56 9.56
CA GLU A 95 -60.36 5.92 8.14
C GLU A 95 -61.80 6.44 7.95
N PRO A 96 -62.27 6.91 6.73
CA PRO A 96 -61.67 7.38 5.48
C PRO A 96 -62.30 8.67 4.91
N ALA A 97 -61.81 9.23 3.82
CA ALA A 97 -62.69 9.84 2.81
C ALA A 97 -61.99 10.11 1.47
N ALA A 98 -62.58 9.60 0.44
CA ALA A 98 -62.32 9.74 -0.98
C ALA A 98 -62.65 11.15 -1.53
N ARG A 99 -61.99 11.56 -2.61
CA ARG A 99 -62.59 12.24 -3.76
C ARG A 99 -61.68 12.23 -4.98
N GLU A 100 -62.20 11.68 -6.05
CA GLU A 100 -61.79 11.79 -7.46
C GLU A 100 -62.22 13.12 -8.07
N PRO A 101 -62.08 13.31 -9.43
CA PRO A 101 -60.91 13.56 -10.26
C PRO A 101 -61.06 14.86 -11.09
N VAL A 102 -60.02 15.35 -11.75
CA VAL A 102 -60.18 16.24 -12.94
C VAL A 102 -59.02 16.00 -13.92
N ALA A 103 -59.43 15.97 -15.19
CA ALA A 103 -58.83 15.47 -16.38
C ALA A 103 -57.80 16.38 -17.08
N ALA A 104 -57.11 15.72 -17.98
CA ALA A 104 -56.70 16.06 -19.36
C ALA A 104 -55.21 16.31 -19.63
N ALA A 105 -54.72 15.43 -20.49
CA ALA A 105 -53.40 15.38 -21.18
C ALA A 105 -53.24 16.52 -22.23
N PRO A 106 -52.04 16.71 -22.87
CA PRO A 106 -51.62 15.72 -23.86
C PRO A 106 -50.11 15.44 -23.99
N SER A 107 -49.80 14.23 -24.42
CA SER A 107 -48.82 13.71 -25.37
C SER A 107 -47.47 14.41 -25.57
N ALA A 108 -46.39 13.67 -25.27
CA ALA A 108 -45.19 13.60 -26.13
C ALA A 108 -44.42 12.30 -25.87
N GLU A 109 -44.33 11.55 -26.83
CA GLU A 109 -43.42 10.56 -27.40
C GLU A 109 -42.36 9.86 -26.53
N ALA A 110 -42.48 8.55 -26.53
CA ALA A 110 -41.49 7.49 -26.71
C ALA A 110 -40.20 7.55 -25.89
N SER A 111 -40.24 6.93 -24.73
CA SER A 111 -39.07 6.21 -24.18
C SER A 111 -39.43 4.72 -24.13
N THR A 112 -38.71 3.96 -24.94
CA THR A 112 -38.81 2.49 -25.05
C THR A 112 -38.44 1.87 -23.70
N GLY A 113 -39.43 1.48 -22.95
CA GLY A 113 -39.30 0.71 -21.72
C GLY A 113 -38.74 -0.68 -22.01
N LEU A 114 -37.64 -1.00 -21.38
CA LEU A 114 -37.14 -2.36 -21.21
C LEU A 114 -38.13 -3.13 -20.31
N GLN A 115 -39.04 -3.87 -20.93
CA GLN A 115 -39.82 -4.89 -20.24
C GLN A 115 -38.92 -6.09 -19.94
N THR A 116 -38.58 -6.28 -18.66
CA THR A 116 -37.95 -7.51 -18.15
C THR A 116 -38.99 -8.63 -18.15
N ASN A 117 -38.99 -9.45 -19.19
CA ASN A 117 -39.66 -10.75 -19.16
C ASN A 117 -38.78 -11.74 -18.38
N VAL A 118 -39.14 -12.00 -17.13
CA VAL A 118 -38.55 -13.07 -16.31
C VAL A 118 -39.27 -14.37 -16.65
N THR A 119 -38.80 -15.10 -17.65
CA THR A 119 -39.02 -16.55 -17.78
C THR A 119 -37.83 -17.21 -18.47
N GLY A 120 -37.09 -17.95 -17.68
CA GLY A 120 -36.33 -19.15 -17.96
C GLY A 120 -35.46 -19.21 -19.22
N ARG A 121 -34.22 -19.09 -19.00
CA ARG A 121 -32.97 -19.53 -19.62
C ARG A 121 -31.97 -18.38 -19.50
N VAL A 122 -31.03 -18.54 -18.59
CA VAL A 122 -29.84 -17.65 -18.52
C VAL A 122 -29.05 -17.91 -19.81
N GLY A 123 -29.40 -17.17 -20.86
CA GLY A 123 -28.58 -17.09 -22.06
C GLY A 123 -27.31 -16.35 -21.72
N ARG A 124 -26.16 -16.95 -21.96
CA ARG A 124 -24.87 -16.27 -21.98
C ARG A 124 -24.97 -15.04 -22.87
N ARG A 125 -25.16 -13.86 -22.30
CA ARG A 125 -24.98 -12.62 -23.05
C ARG A 125 -23.46 -12.39 -23.10
N SER A 126 -22.88 -12.56 -24.28
CA SER A 126 -21.53 -12.06 -24.53
C SER A 126 -21.56 -10.54 -24.31
N ILE A 127 -20.77 -10.07 -23.36
CA ILE A 127 -20.53 -8.64 -23.16
C ILE A 127 -19.86 -8.15 -24.44
N SER A 128 -20.41 -7.12 -25.08
CA SER A 128 -19.77 -6.52 -26.26
C SER A 128 -18.36 -6.01 -25.87
N LYS A 129 -17.40 -6.01 -26.81
CA LYS A 129 -16.03 -5.52 -26.54
C LYS A 129 -16.01 -4.09 -25.97
N ILE A 130 -16.98 -3.25 -26.34
CA ILE A 130 -17.15 -1.90 -25.79
C ILE A 130 -17.62 -1.96 -24.33
N GLY A 131 -18.56 -2.87 -23.99
CA GLY A 131 -18.98 -3.10 -22.60
C GLY A 131 -17.85 -3.62 -21.72
N LEU A 132 -16.95 -4.44 -22.25
CA LEU A 132 -15.78 -4.93 -21.54
C LEU A 132 -14.84 -3.76 -21.15
N ALA A 133 -14.52 -2.85 -22.07
CA ALA A 133 -13.67 -1.70 -21.79
C ALA A 133 -14.24 -0.74 -20.74
N SER A 134 -15.55 -0.78 -20.48
CA SER A 134 -16.22 0.04 -19.45
C SER A 134 -16.21 -0.61 -18.06
N ILE A 135 -15.77 -1.87 -17.92
CA ILE A 135 -15.79 -2.58 -16.64
C ILE A 135 -14.97 -1.81 -15.62
N GLY A 136 -15.53 -1.64 -14.42
CA GLY A 136 -14.89 -0.95 -13.31
C GLY A 136 -15.83 -0.90 -12.11
N LEU A 137 -15.43 -0.16 -11.09
CA LEU A 137 -16.18 0.05 -9.87
C LEU A 137 -16.75 1.48 -9.86
N ASN A 138 -18.03 1.62 -9.58
CA ASN A 138 -18.60 2.94 -9.33
C ASN A 138 -18.15 3.40 -7.95
N GLN A 139 -17.28 4.38 -7.89
CA GLN A 139 -16.99 5.08 -6.64
C GLN A 139 -18.13 6.03 -6.34
N ALA A 140 -18.98 5.63 -5.42
CA ALA A 140 -20.21 6.37 -5.13
C ALA A 140 -19.96 7.80 -4.58
N HIS A 141 -18.77 8.12 -4.09
CA HIS A 141 -18.46 9.41 -3.47
C HIS A 141 -16.93 9.63 -3.41
N SER A 142 -16.33 10.00 -4.52
CA SER A 142 -15.14 10.84 -4.46
C SER A 142 -15.63 12.26 -4.21
N ALA A 143 -15.08 12.99 -3.23
CA ALA A 143 -15.44 14.37 -2.95
C ALA A 143 -15.19 15.25 -4.17
N ASP A 144 -14.20 14.91 -4.99
CA ASP A 144 -14.00 15.42 -6.33
C ASP A 144 -14.92 14.70 -7.31
N ASN A 145 -16.06 15.27 -7.64
CA ASN A 145 -16.99 14.80 -8.68
C ASN A 145 -16.35 14.70 -10.08
N VAL A 146 -15.07 14.93 -10.20
CA VAL A 146 -14.31 14.96 -11.45
C VAL A 146 -13.89 13.54 -11.87
N ILE A 147 -13.60 12.64 -10.93
CA ILE A 147 -13.34 11.23 -11.23
C ILE A 147 -14.68 10.52 -11.44
N ASN A 148 -15.23 10.70 -12.61
CA ASN A 148 -16.54 10.16 -13.01
C ASN A 148 -16.42 9.29 -14.25
N SER A 149 -17.56 8.94 -14.82
CA SER A 149 -17.62 8.08 -16.02
C SER A 149 -16.98 8.68 -17.27
N LEU A 150 -16.62 9.95 -17.30
CA LEU A 150 -16.08 10.65 -18.48
C LEU A 150 -14.57 10.81 -18.48
N ILE A 151 -13.85 10.26 -17.48
CA ILE A 151 -12.39 10.42 -17.31
C ILE A 151 -11.56 10.05 -18.55
N TRP A 152 -12.09 9.19 -19.43
CA TRP A 152 -11.42 8.73 -20.65
C TRP A 152 -12.08 9.22 -21.95
N SER A 153 -13.18 10.00 -21.88
CA SER A 153 -14.00 10.34 -23.04
C SER A 153 -13.21 11.05 -24.17
N ASP A 154 -12.20 11.83 -23.80
CA ASP A 154 -11.39 12.60 -24.74
C ASP A 154 -10.02 11.99 -25.02
N SER A 155 -9.69 10.87 -24.41
CA SER A 155 -8.45 10.12 -24.58
C SER A 155 -8.56 9.13 -25.77
N ASP A 156 -7.40 8.85 -26.39
CA ASP A 156 -7.26 7.74 -27.34
C ASP A 156 -6.92 6.44 -26.62
N ALA A 157 -7.43 5.31 -27.11
CA ALA A 157 -7.25 4.03 -26.46
C ALA A 157 -5.79 3.53 -26.46
N GLU A 158 -5.01 3.79 -27.51
CA GLU A 158 -3.60 3.41 -27.55
C GLU A 158 -2.82 4.20 -26.50
N GLN A 159 -3.10 5.48 -26.37
CA GLN A 159 -2.44 6.35 -25.40
C GLN A 159 -2.85 5.97 -23.96
N ALA A 160 -4.12 5.74 -23.71
CA ALA A 160 -4.62 5.30 -22.41
C ALA A 160 -3.97 3.96 -22.00
N LEU A 161 -3.90 2.98 -22.91
CA LEU A 161 -3.24 1.70 -22.70
C LEU A 161 -1.76 1.86 -22.36
N ALA A 162 -1.04 2.66 -23.15
CA ALA A 162 0.37 2.92 -22.93
C ALA A 162 0.63 3.58 -21.57
N LEU A 163 -0.21 4.54 -21.17
CA LEU A 163 -0.09 5.23 -19.88
C LEU A 163 -0.38 4.28 -18.70
N VAL A 164 -1.48 3.54 -18.72
CA VAL A 164 -1.80 2.57 -17.66
C VAL A 164 -0.68 1.53 -17.50
N THR A 165 -0.18 1.00 -18.62
CA THR A 165 0.89 0.00 -18.61
C THR A 165 2.20 0.56 -18.04
N ALA A 166 2.55 1.82 -18.39
CA ALA A 166 3.80 2.45 -18.00
C ALA A 166 3.75 3.15 -16.63
N THR A 167 2.57 3.27 -16.01
CA THR A 167 2.42 3.92 -14.70
C THR A 167 3.04 3.04 -13.61
N PRO A 168 3.91 3.59 -12.74
CA PRO A 168 4.47 2.86 -11.62
C PRO A 168 3.37 2.35 -10.70
N ALA A 169 3.50 1.11 -10.28
CA ALA A 169 2.56 0.50 -9.34
C ALA A 169 2.96 0.75 -7.86
N ARG A 170 4.14 1.30 -7.65
CA ARG A 170 4.73 1.63 -6.35
C ARG A 170 5.36 3.01 -6.46
N GLY A 171 5.20 3.84 -5.44
CA GLY A 171 5.70 5.21 -5.50
C GLY A 171 5.83 5.89 -4.16
N SER A 172 6.48 7.04 -4.16
CA SER A 172 6.77 7.83 -2.96
C SER A 172 5.59 8.70 -2.48
N SER A 173 4.54 8.83 -3.29
CA SER A 173 3.37 9.67 -2.98
C SER A 173 2.13 8.82 -2.73
N ALA A 174 1.56 8.92 -1.53
CA ALA A 174 0.29 8.30 -1.19
C ALA A 174 -0.88 8.96 -1.97
N ALA A 175 -0.83 10.29 -2.15
CA ALA A 175 -1.83 11.05 -2.89
C ALA A 175 -1.90 10.59 -4.36
N LEU A 176 -0.75 10.46 -5.03
CA LEU A 176 -0.70 9.96 -6.40
C LEU A 176 -1.07 8.48 -6.52
N SER A 177 -0.73 7.67 -5.52
CA SER A 177 -1.13 6.26 -5.48
C SER A 177 -2.64 6.11 -5.35
N ALA A 178 -3.27 6.91 -4.48
CA ALA A 178 -4.73 6.97 -4.33
C ALA A 178 -5.41 7.46 -5.61
N LEU A 179 -4.91 8.53 -6.22
CA LEU A 179 -5.40 9.07 -7.49
C LEU A 179 -5.32 8.04 -8.62
N THR A 180 -4.17 7.40 -8.79
CA THR A 180 -3.96 6.37 -9.82
C THR A 180 -4.89 5.18 -9.61
N THR A 181 -5.07 4.76 -8.36
CA THR A 181 -6.02 3.69 -8.01
C THR A 181 -7.43 4.10 -8.41
N ALA A 182 -7.86 5.31 -8.03
CA ALA A 182 -9.19 5.82 -8.37
C ALA A 182 -9.46 5.85 -9.89
N ILE A 183 -8.51 6.37 -10.68
CA ILE A 183 -8.57 6.37 -12.14
C ILE A 183 -8.62 4.94 -12.72
N THR A 184 -7.81 4.03 -12.18
CA THR A 184 -7.68 2.66 -12.69
C THR A 184 -8.94 1.83 -12.44
N ILE A 185 -9.60 2.00 -11.29
CA ILE A 185 -10.80 1.21 -10.95
C ILE A 185 -12.11 1.79 -11.47
N GLN A 186 -12.14 3.06 -11.85
CA GLN A 186 -13.38 3.74 -12.21
C GLN A 186 -14.10 3.08 -13.41
N THR A 187 -15.43 2.87 -13.28
CA THR A 187 -16.30 2.57 -14.42
C THR A 187 -16.39 3.81 -15.30
N ALA A 188 -15.98 3.71 -16.55
CA ALA A 188 -15.93 4.88 -17.41
C ALA A 188 -16.39 4.56 -18.84
N VAL A 189 -16.81 5.61 -19.55
CA VAL A 189 -16.95 5.56 -21.00
C VAL A 189 -15.58 5.20 -21.60
N PRO A 190 -15.49 4.20 -22.46
CA PRO A 190 -14.22 3.81 -23.05
C PRO A 190 -13.55 4.97 -23.80
N PRO A 191 -12.23 5.02 -23.84
CA PRO A 191 -11.51 5.98 -24.68
C PRO A 191 -11.85 5.77 -26.16
N LYS A 192 -11.58 6.79 -26.98
CA LYS A 192 -11.79 6.74 -28.43
C LYS A 192 -11.04 5.55 -29.03
N HIS A 193 -11.65 4.84 -29.98
CA HIS A 193 -11.07 3.67 -30.67
C HIS A 193 -10.81 2.44 -29.76
N ALA A 194 -11.45 2.34 -28.59
CA ALA A 194 -11.22 1.27 -27.65
C ALA A 194 -11.67 -0.13 -28.12
N GLY A 195 -12.56 -0.24 -29.11
CA GLY A 195 -13.13 -1.53 -29.50
C GLY A 195 -12.13 -2.66 -29.72
N PRO A 196 -11.08 -2.50 -30.54
CA PRO A 196 -10.04 -3.51 -30.76
C PRO A 196 -9.15 -3.76 -29.53
N LEU A 197 -8.99 -2.74 -28.68
CA LEU A 197 -8.09 -2.73 -27.52
C LEU A 197 -8.81 -2.97 -26.19
N ALA A 198 -10.12 -3.21 -26.21
CA ALA A 198 -10.94 -3.33 -25.00
C ALA A 198 -10.39 -4.33 -23.99
N GLU A 199 -10.00 -5.48 -24.46
CA GLU A 199 -9.42 -6.54 -23.63
C GLU A 199 -8.05 -6.16 -23.06
N GLN A 200 -7.18 -5.59 -23.89
CA GLN A 200 -5.86 -5.15 -23.47
C GLN A 200 -5.93 -4.03 -22.42
N LEU A 201 -6.90 -3.10 -22.56
CA LEU A 201 -7.16 -2.06 -21.57
C LEU A 201 -7.58 -2.64 -20.22
N VAL A 202 -8.48 -3.65 -20.24
CA VAL A 202 -8.87 -4.31 -18.98
C VAL A 202 -7.68 -5.07 -18.38
N LYS A 203 -6.95 -5.86 -19.17
CA LYS A 203 -5.75 -6.58 -18.71
C LYS A 203 -4.72 -5.63 -18.09
N ALA A 204 -4.42 -4.51 -18.75
CA ALA A 204 -3.47 -3.52 -18.23
C ALA A 204 -3.91 -2.92 -16.88
N ARG A 205 -5.22 -2.67 -16.69
CA ARG A 205 -5.77 -2.19 -15.43
C ARG A 205 -5.67 -3.25 -14.33
N LEU A 206 -5.99 -4.52 -14.62
CA LEU A 206 -5.85 -5.64 -13.69
C LEU A 206 -4.38 -5.85 -13.32
N ASP A 207 -3.48 -5.84 -14.30
CA ASP A 207 -2.04 -5.97 -14.09
C ASP A 207 -1.49 -4.83 -13.21
N TRP A 208 -1.97 -3.60 -13.42
CA TRP A 208 -1.56 -2.48 -12.57
C TRP A 208 -2.05 -2.68 -11.12
N LEU A 209 -3.33 -3.05 -10.92
CA LEU A 209 -3.90 -3.34 -9.60
C LEU A 209 -3.17 -4.50 -8.90
N ALA A 210 -2.81 -5.54 -9.64
CA ALA A 210 -2.03 -6.66 -9.13
C ALA A 210 -0.63 -6.21 -8.66
N ARG A 211 0.08 -5.44 -9.50
CA ARG A 211 1.42 -4.94 -9.17
C ARG A 211 1.41 -3.92 -8.02
N SER A 212 0.35 -3.12 -7.89
CA SER A 212 0.20 -2.17 -6.78
C SER A 212 -0.23 -2.82 -5.47
N GLY A 213 -0.69 -4.08 -5.50
CA GLY A 213 -1.18 -4.80 -4.33
C GLY A 213 -2.62 -4.48 -3.94
N GLN A 214 -3.39 -3.79 -4.79
CA GLN A 214 -4.79 -3.42 -4.55
C GLN A 214 -5.74 -4.63 -4.68
N SER A 215 -5.50 -5.66 -3.87
CA SER A 215 -6.13 -6.99 -3.99
C SER A 215 -7.65 -6.94 -3.88
N ASP A 216 -8.18 -6.16 -2.92
CA ASP A 216 -9.62 -6.02 -2.72
C ASP A 216 -10.31 -5.40 -3.95
N LYS A 217 -9.70 -4.38 -4.55
CA LYS A 217 -10.21 -3.72 -5.76
C LYS A 217 -10.11 -4.63 -6.98
N LEU A 218 -8.96 -5.31 -7.10
CA LEU A 218 -8.72 -6.30 -8.14
C LEU A 218 -9.77 -7.42 -8.08
N SER A 219 -10.02 -8.00 -6.89
CA SER A 219 -11.04 -9.04 -6.69
C SER A 219 -12.43 -8.57 -7.14
N GLN A 220 -12.83 -7.35 -6.76
CA GLN A 220 -14.12 -6.80 -7.16
C GLN A 220 -14.27 -6.71 -8.70
N ILE A 221 -13.21 -6.28 -9.41
CA ILE A 221 -13.23 -6.18 -10.86
C ILE A 221 -13.19 -7.57 -11.53
N VAL A 222 -12.34 -8.49 -11.03
CA VAL A 222 -12.23 -9.86 -11.57
C VAL A 222 -13.55 -10.61 -11.48
N ARG A 223 -14.35 -10.36 -10.44
CA ARG A 223 -15.71 -10.95 -10.33
C ARG A 223 -16.68 -10.50 -11.43
N LEU A 224 -16.45 -9.31 -12.01
CA LEU A 224 -17.26 -8.77 -13.12
C LEU A 224 -16.85 -9.35 -14.48
N LEU A 225 -15.68 -10.01 -14.58
CA LEU A 225 -15.19 -10.55 -15.85
C LEU A 225 -16.00 -11.77 -16.29
N PRO A 226 -16.15 -11.99 -17.61
CA PRO A 226 -16.72 -13.21 -18.14
C PRO A 226 -15.98 -14.47 -17.68
N LEU A 227 -16.65 -15.61 -17.76
CA LEU A 227 -16.08 -16.93 -17.43
C LEU A 227 -15.48 -17.61 -18.68
N ASP A 228 -14.80 -16.83 -19.50
CA ASP A 228 -14.17 -17.29 -20.72
C ASP A 228 -12.70 -17.71 -20.45
N GLU A 229 -12.14 -18.56 -21.29
CA GLU A 229 -10.77 -19.09 -21.19
C GLU A 229 -9.73 -17.94 -21.08
N GLU A 230 -10.01 -16.83 -21.76
CA GLU A 230 -9.16 -15.64 -21.78
C GLU A 230 -8.89 -15.02 -20.40
N TRP A 231 -9.83 -15.23 -19.44
CA TRP A 231 -9.75 -14.71 -18.07
C TRP A 231 -9.40 -15.80 -17.05
N SER A 232 -9.03 -17.00 -17.51
CA SER A 232 -8.76 -18.14 -16.63
C SER A 232 -7.71 -17.85 -15.59
N ASP A 233 -6.61 -17.16 -15.93
CA ASP A 233 -5.55 -16.80 -14.99
C ASP A 233 -6.06 -15.87 -13.88
N TRP A 234 -6.91 -14.89 -14.22
CA TRP A 234 -7.55 -14.03 -13.24
C TRP A 234 -8.56 -14.78 -12.37
N LYS A 235 -9.22 -15.79 -12.90
CA LYS A 235 -10.13 -16.65 -12.13
C LYS A 235 -9.35 -17.58 -11.19
N ARG A 236 -8.16 -18.07 -11.59
CA ARG A 236 -7.24 -18.77 -10.67
C ARG A 236 -6.82 -17.85 -9.52
N TRP A 237 -6.34 -16.66 -9.85
CA TRP A 237 -5.98 -15.66 -8.86
C TRP A 237 -7.13 -15.36 -7.89
N GLN A 238 -8.38 -15.23 -8.40
CA GLN A 238 -9.56 -14.97 -7.57
C GLN A 238 -9.83 -16.11 -6.57
N ILE A 239 -9.69 -17.36 -7.00
CA ILE A 239 -9.88 -18.52 -6.12
C ILE A 239 -8.81 -18.56 -5.03
N GLU A 240 -7.55 -18.35 -5.38
CA GLU A 240 -6.47 -18.26 -4.42
C GLU A 240 -6.70 -17.13 -3.41
N TYR A 241 -7.09 -15.95 -3.88
CA TYR A 241 -7.41 -14.80 -3.04
C TYR A 241 -8.58 -15.10 -2.08
N ASP A 242 -9.66 -15.71 -2.59
CA ASP A 242 -10.83 -16.04 -1.78
C ASP A 242 -10.49 -17.13 -0.72
N LEU A 243 -9.69 -18.14 -1.07
CA LEU A 243 -9.23 -19.17 -0.12
C LEU A 243 -8.36 -18.59 0.99
N VAL A 244 -7.40 -17.70 0.66
CA VAL A 244 -6.56 -17.02 1.67
C VAL A 244 -7.42 -16.16 2.60
N ARG A 245 -8.41 -15.45 2.04
CA ARG A 245 -9.34 -14.59 2.80
C ARG A 245 -10.43 -15.36 3.53
N ARG A 246 -10.41 -16.70 3.48
CA ARG A 246 -11.40 -17.58 4.09
C ARG A 246 -12.82 -17.35 3.57
N ALA A 247 -12.93 -16.88 2.33
CA ALA A 247 -14.19 -16.85 1.58
C ALA A 247 -14.45 -18.20 0.89
N ASP A 248 -14.29 -19.30 1.64
CA ASP A 248 -14.18 -20.68 1.16
C ASP A 248 -15.37 -21.08 0.29
N GLN A 249 -16.60 -20.69 0.66
CA GLN A 249 -17.78 -21.04 -0.11
C GLN A 249 -17.74 -20.49 -1.54
N ALA A 250 -17.32 -19.23 -1.72
CA ALA A 250 -17.24 -18.61 -3.06
C ALA A 250 -16.14 -19.28 -3.89
N ALA A 251 -14.95 -19.46 -3.30
CA ALA A 251 -13.82 -20.13 -3.93
C ALA A 251 -14.17 -21.56 -4.36
N CYS A 252 -14.85 -22.33 -3.50
CA CYS A 252 -15.13 -23.74 -3.74
C CYS A 252 -16.22 -23.96 -4.80
N VAL A 253 -17.21 -23.08 -4.87
CA VAL A 253 -18.22 -23.13 -5.97
C VAL A 253 -17.56 -22.88 -7.32
N ASP A 254 -16.66 -21.92 -7.43
CA ASP A 254 -15.97 -21.63 -8.67
C ASP A 254 -14.92 -22.71 -8.99
N ALA A 255 -14.16 -23.22 -8.01
CA ALA A 255 -13.21 -24.31 -8.18
C ALA A 255 -13.88 -25.59 -8.73
N GLU A 256 -15.04 -26.00 -8.17
CA GLU A 256 -15.81 -27.17 -8.65
C GLU A 256 -16.31 -26.96 -10.08
N ARG A 257 -16.79 -25.75 -10.39
CA ARG A 257 -17.25 -25.40 -11.74
C ARG A 257 -16.13 -25.55 -12.77
N PHE A 258 -14.94 -24.99 -12.49
CA PHE A 258 -13.81 -25.08 -13.42
C PHE A 258 -13.24 -26.49 -13.48
N ALA A 259 -13.07 -27.18 -12.35
CA ALA A 259 -12.61 -28.56 -12.32
C ALA A 259 -13.49 -29.54 -13.12
N SER A 260 -14.79 -29.23 -13.27
CA SER A 260 -15.70 -30.03 -14.12
C SER A 260 -15.54 -29.78 -15.63
N GLN A 261 -14.85 -28.69 -16.02
CA GLN A 261 -14.73 -28.27 -17.42
C GLN A 261 -13.32 -28.48 -18.00
N THR A 262 -12.31 -28.64 -17.15
CA THR A 262 -10.90 -28.77 -17.57
C THR A 262 -10.16 -29.79 -16.75
N LEU A 263 -9.08 -30.35 -17.33
CA LEU A 263 -8.16 -31.27 -16.65
C LEU A 263 -6.94 -30.56 -16.04
N GLU A 264 -6.96 -29.24 -16.01
CA GLU A 264 -5.84 -28.48 -15.42
C GLU A 264 -5.65 -28.78 -13.92
N PRO A 265 -4.43 -29.15 -13.50
CA PRO A 265 -4.15 -29.57 -12.13
C PRO A 265 -4.55 -28.54 -11.06
N PHE A 266 -4.42 -27.25 -11.36
CA PHE A 266 -4.76 -26.16 -10.42
C PHE A 266 -6.18 -26.29 -9.87
N TRP A 267 -7.18 -26.46 -10.74
CA TRP A 267 -8.59 -26.54 -10.33
C TRP A 267 -8.87 -27.78 -9.48
N HIS A 268 -8.20 -28.88 -9.81
CA HIS A 268 -8.33 -30.11 -9.04
C HIS A 268 -7.64 -30.01 -7.67
N LYS A 269 -6.48 -29.31 -7.57
CA LYS A 269 -5.85 -28.97 -6.30
C LYS A 269 -6.75 -28.08 -5.43
N ALA A 270 -7.33 -27.02 -6.00
CA ALA A 270 -8.28 -26.16 -5.31
C ALA A 270 -9.48 -26.96 -4.79
N ARG A 271 -10.01 -27.91 -5.57
CA ARG A 271 -11.09 -28.81 -5.14
C ARG A 271 -10.69 -29.73 -3.98
N VAL A 272 -9.47 -30.26 -3.96
CA VAL A 272 -8.93 -31.03 -2.82
C VAL A 272 -8.90 -30.15 -1.56
N ILE A 273 -8.39 -28.91 -1.67
CA ILE A 273 -8.37 -27.94 -0.57
C ILE A 273 -9.80 -27.70 -0.06
N CYS A 274 -10.75 -27.43 -0.96
CA CYS A 274 -12.15 -27.24 -0.60
C CYS A 274 -12.74 -28.43 0.18
N ALA A 275 -12.47 -29.66 -0.27
CA ALA A 275 -12.93 -30.85 0.45
C ALA A 275 -12.30 -30.97 1.84
N LEU A 276 -11.02 -30.57 2.00
CA LEU A 276 -10.36 -30.49 3.32
C LEU A 276 -11.01 -29.43 4.20
N LEU A 277 -11.28 -28.26 3.68
CA LEU A 277 -11.90 -27.14 4.42
C LEU A 277 -13.33 -27.47 4.88
N ASP A 278 -14.09 -28.20 4.07
CA ASP A 278 -15.42 -28.72 4.41
C ASP A 278 -15.39 -29.91 5.37
N GLY A 279 -14.20 -30.37 5.80
CA GLY A 279 -14.05 -31.55 6.66
C GLY A 279 -14.35 -32.88 5.96
N GLN A 280 -14.47 -32.91 4.63
CA GLN A 280 -14.77 -34.08 3.82
C GLN A 280 -13.50 -34.89 3.52
N GLN A 281 -12.85 -35.43 4.59
CA GLN A 281 -11.55 -36.11 4.47
C GLN A 281 -11.54 -37.25 3.44
N GLY A 282 -12.62 -38.04 3.34
CA GLY A 282 -12.76 -39.11 2.36
C GLY A 282 -12.79 -38.61 0.92
N ALA A 283 -13.50 -37.51 0.66
CA ALA A 283 -13.57 -36.88 -0.64
C ALA A 283 -12.22 -36.23 -1.03
N ALA A 284 -11.56 -35.55 -0.06
CA ALA A 284 -10.26 -34.96 -0.25
C ALA A 284 -9.21 -36.02 -0.57
N SER A 285 -9.19 -37.12 0.19
CA SER A 285 -8.31 -38.28 -0.03
C SER A 285 -8.48 -38.87 -1.42
N PHE A 286 -9.73 -39.14 -1.82
CA PHE A 286 -10.03 -39.70 -3.13
C PHE A 286 -9.65 -38.77 -4.28
N ALA A 287 -9.95 -37.47 -4.15
CA ALA A 287 -9.60 -36.48 -5.16
C ALA A 287 -8.07 -36.30 -5.29
N ALA A 288 -7.32 -36.32 -4.18
CA ALA A 288 -5.86 -36.29 -4.19
C ALA A 288 -5.25 -37.55 -4.84
N ASP A 289 -5.82 -38.73 -4.56
CA ASP A 289 -5.34 -40.00 -5.15
C ASP A 289 -5.61 -40.01 -6.67
N ILE A 290 -6.73 -39.49 -7.15
CA ILE A 290 -7.02 -39.33 -8.60
C ILE A 290 -6.02 -38.35 -9.21
N LEU A 291 -5.76 -37.19 -8.57
CA LEU A 291 -4.83 -36.19 -9.08
C LEU A 291 -3.42 -36.75 -9.20
N ARG A 292 -2.97 -37.54 -8.21
CA ARG A 292 -1.69 -38.27 -8.26
C ARG A 292 -1.67 -39.32 -9.37
N ALA A 293 -2.76 -40.05 -9.55
CA ALA A 293 -2.88 -41.06 -10.62
C ALA A 293 -2.94 -40.42 -12.01
N SER A 294 -3.38 -39.18 -12.16
CA SER A 294 -3.37 -38.44 -13.43
C SER A 294 -1.98 -37.93 -13.84
N GLY A 295 -0.97 -38.13 -13.00
CA GLY A 295 0.44 -37.80 -13.31
C GLY A 295 0.89 -36.44 -12.75
N GLU A 296 0.10 -35.81 -11.88
CA GLU A 296 0.56 -34.62 -11.17
C GLU A 296 1.73 -34.96 -10.24
N GLN A 297 2.79 -34.13 -10.28
CA GLN A 297 4.06 -34.37 -9.58
C GLN A 297 4.38 -33.33 -8.51
N ASP A 298 3.40 -32.56 -8.05
CA ASP A 298 3.59 -31.56 -7.00
C ASP A 298 3.73 -32.24 -5.63
N GLU A 299 4.94 -32.61 -5.29
CA GLU A 299 5.26 -33.32 -4.06
C GLU A 299 4.95 -32.48 -2.82
N ASN A 300 5.20 -31.15 -2.83
CA ASN A 300 4.85 -30.24 -1.73
C ASN A 300 3.35 -30.30 -1.43
N PHE A 301 2.53 -30.24 -2.46
CA PHE A 301 1.08 -30.32 -2.33
C PHE A 301 0.65 -31.64 -1.69
N PHE A 302 1.15 -32.75 -2.19
CA PHE A 302 0.75 -34.08 -1.70
C PHE A 302 1.23 -34.34 -0.27
N GLN A 303 2.43 -33.90 0.11
CA GLN A 303 2.91 -34.04 1.49
C GLN A 303 2.03 -33.26 2.46
N LEU A 304 1.63 -32.03 2.13
CA LEU A 304 0.75 -31.20 2.94
C LEU A 304 -0.66 -31.82 3.07
N VAL A 305 -1.22 -32.32 1.96
CA VAL A 305 -2.51 -33.02 1.98
C VAL A 305 -2.43 -34.30 2.83
N ASP A 306 -1.37 -35.12 2.65
CA ASP A 306 -1.20 -36.37 3.42
C ASP A 306 -1.01 -36.07 4.91
N LYS A 307 -0.35 -34.97 5.30
CA LYS A 307 -0.27 -34.52 6.69
C LYS A 307 -1.64 -34.15 7.23
N LEU A 308 -2.42 -33.35 6.52
CA LEU A 308 -3.77 -32.95 6.94
C LEU A 308 -4.75 -34.12 7.03
N LEU A 309 -4.55 -35.16 6.21
CA LEU A 309 -5.30 -36.42 6.27
C LEU A 309 -4.80 -37.38 7.36
N GLY A 310 -3.73 -37.03 8.10
CA GLY A 310 -3.12 -37.89 9.11
C GLY A 310 -2.37 -39.11 8.53
N ARG A 311 -2.02 -39.10 7.25
CA ARG A 311 -1.28 -40.17 6.58
C ARG A 311 0.25 -40.08 6.78
N SER A 312 0.75 -38.86 7.03
CA SER A 312 2.16 -38.57 7.29
C SER A 312 2.30 -37.57 8.44
N SER A 313 3.35 -37.72 9.24
CA SER A 313 3.70 -36.76 10.30
C SER A 313 4.90 -35.89 9.97
N SER A 314 5.70 -36.30 8.97
CA SER A 314 6.90 -35.55 8.54
C SER A 314 6.64 -34.78 7.26
N LEU A 315 7.21 -33.58 7.17
CA LEU A 315 7.22 -32.74 5.98
C LEU A 315 8.67 -32.48 5.55
N SER A 316 8.91 -32.58 4.26
CA SER A 316 10.17 -32.16 3.63
C SER A 316 9.82 -31.31 2.42
N LEU A 317 9.48 -30.04 2.68
CA LEU A 317 9.02 -29.14 1.65
C LEU A 317 10.19 -28.48 0.93
N ASP A 318 10.08 -28.41 -0.40
CA ASP A 318 10.94 -27.57 -1.22
C ASP A 318 10.42 -26.13 -1.14
N VAL A 319 11.09 -25.30 -0.33
CA VAL A 319 10.67 -23.93 -0.02
C VAL A 319 10.72 -23.03 -1.25
N ASP A 320 11.64 -23.30 -2.18
CA ASP A 320 11.82 -22.47 -3.38
C ASP A 320 10.68 -22.65 -4.39
N ASN A 321 9.90 -23.72 -4.27
CA ASN A 321 8.80 -24.08 -5.18
C ASN A 321 7.42 -24.04 -4.51
N LEU A 322 7.24 -23.20 -3.48
CA LEU A 322 5.95 -23.04 -2.84
C LEU A 322 5.04 -22.08 -3.64
N SER A 323 3.82 -22.53 -3.92
CA SER A 323 2.73 -21.70 -4.45
C SER A 323 1.82 -21.24 -3.31
N LEU A 324 0.89 -20.32 -3.61
CA LEU A 324 -0.07 -19.86 -2.61
C LEU A 324 -0.97 -20.97 -2.07
N LEU A 325 -1.34 -21.95 -2.90
CA LEU A 325 -2.09 -23.13 -2.45
C LEU A 325 -1.32 -23.94 -1.40
N HIS A 326 0.02 -24.01 -1.50
CA HIS A 326 0.86 -24.63 -0.47
C HIS A 326 0.83 -23.84 0.82
N LEU A 327 0.91 -22.51 0.77
CA LEU A 327 0.87 -21.65 1.98
C LEU A 327 -0.49 -21.77 2.70
N ILE A 328 -1.60 -21.89 1.96
CA ILE A 328 -2.93 -22.14 2.53
C ILE A 328 -2.94 -23.48 3.29
N LEU A 329 -2.35 -24.54 2.69
CA LEU A 329 -2.26 -25.84 3.34
C LEU A 329 -1.28 -25.83 4.52
N MET A 330 -0.16 -25.09 4.45
CA MET A 330 0.78 -24.91 5.56
C MET A 330 0.10 -24.24 6.75
N ASP A 331 -0.63 -23.15 6.52
CA ASP A 331 -1.40 -22.48 7.56
C ASP A 331 -2.44 -23.40 8.20
N ALA A 332 -3.12 -24.21 7.37
CA ALA A 332 -4.06 -25.23 7.84
C ALA A 332 -3.38 -26.35 8.64
N ALA A 333 -2.16 -26.74 8.26
CA ALA A 333 -1.37 -27.77 8.94
C ALA A 333 -0.58 -27.23 10.14
N HIS A 334 -0.76 -25.97 10.50
CA HIS A 334 -0.05 -25.25 11.59
C HIS A 334 1.48 -25.20 11.37
N GLU A 335 1.89 -25.19 10.09
CA GLU A 335 3.29 -25.06 9.74
C GLU A 335 3.70 -23.59 9.63
N GLN A 336 4.90 -23.27 10.12
CA GLN A 336 5.40 -21.92 10.06
C GLN A 336 5.75 -21.53 8.61
N ILE A 337 5.19 -20.41 8.14
CA ILE A 337 5.47 -19.83 6.84
C ILE A 337 6.66 -18.87 6.99
N SER A 338 7.81 -19.26 6.43
CA SER A 338 9.05 -18.49 6.53
C SER A 338 9.06 -17.30 5.55
N MET A 339 9.99 -16.38 5.77
CA MET A 339 10.25 -15.26 4.86
C MET A 339 10.58 -15.74 3.43
N ALA A 340 11.39 -16.81 3.28
CA ALA A 340 11.74 -17.35 1.98
C ALA A 340 10.51 -17.82 1.18
N ALA A 341 9.54 -18.46 1.84
CA ALA A 341 8.27 -18.84 1.22
C ALA A 341 7.44 -17.63 0.78
N PHE A 342 7.64 -16.49 1.42
CA PHE A 342 6.90 -15.25 1.17
C PHE A 342 7.51 -14.40 0.05
N GLU A 343 8.81 -14.50 -0.20
CA GLU A 343 9.51 -13.73 -1.25
C GLU A 343 8.97 -13.99 -2.66
N ASN A 344 8.42 -15.17 -2.89
CA ASN A 344 7.86 -15.59 -4.18
C ASN A 344 6.40 -15.13 -4.38
N LEU A 345 5.75 -14.50 -3.38
CA LEU A 345 4.36 -14.08 -3.52
C LEU A 345 4.23 -12.84 -4.40
N PRO A 346 3.25 -12.84 -5.32
CA PRO A 346 2.96 -11.65 -6.09
C PRO A 346 2.41 -10.53 -5.19
N ALA A 347 2.71 -9.29 -5.53
CA ALA A 347 2.24 -8.12 -4.77
C ALA A 347 0.73 -8.14 -4.50
N SER A 348 -0.05 -8.66 -5.45
CA SER A 348 -1.51 -8.81 -5.34
C SER A 348 -1.98 -9.74 -4.23
N MET A 349 -1.10 -10.54 -3.64
CA MET A 349 -1.44 -11.48 -2.57
C MET A 349 -0.89 -11.07 -1.20
N ILE A 350 -0.01 -10.07 -1.13
CA ILE A 350 0.63 -9.64 0.12
C ILE A 350 -0.41 -9.28 1.18
N GLN A 351 -1.41 -8.46 0.82
CA GLN A 351 -2.47 -8.05 1.73
C GLN A 351 -3.32 -9.25 2.23
N ALA A 352 -3.68 -10.16 1.34
CA ALA A 352 -4.43 -11.35 1.72
C ALA A 352 -3.60 -12.27 2.61
N ALA A 353 -2.36 -12.51 2.22
CA ALA A 353 -1.44 -13.40 2.92
C ALA A 353 -1.02 -12.89 4.32
N SER A 354 -1.17 -11.58 4.61
CA SER A 354 -0.99 -11.04 5.97
C SER A 354 -1.98 -11.65 6.99
N SER A 355 -3.06 -12.29 6.52
CA SER A 355 -4.03 -12.96 7.39
C SER A 355 -3.65 -14.39 7.80
N PHE A 356 -2.56 -14.96 7.29
CA PHE A 356 -2.05 -16.25 7.74
C PHE A 356 -1.66 -16.20 9.21
N ARG A 357 -1.99 -17.23 9.97
CA ARG A 357 -1.77 -17.31 11.43
C ARG A 357 -0.37 -17.72 11.80
N TYR A 358 0.26 -18.52 10.95
CA TYR A 358 1.55 -19.15 11.23
C TYR A 358 2.68 -18.49 10.44
N LEU A 359 2.58 -17.16 10.23
CA LEU A 359 3.69 -16.38 9.67
C LEU A 359 4.86 -16.33 10.65
N ALA A 360 6.08 -16.52 10.15
CA ALA A 360 7.28 -16.20 10.89
C ALA A 360 7.31 -14.69 11.19
N PRO A 361 7.86 -14.26 12.34
CA PRO A 361 7.88 -12.84 12.72
C PRO A 361 8.52 -11.92 11.67
N ASP A 362 9.59 -12.35 11.02
CA ASP A 362 10.25 -11.63 9.92
C ASP A 362 9.36 -11.51 8.68
N ALA A 363 8.65 -12.56 8.31
CA ALA A 363 7.67 -12.53 7.23
C ALA A 363 6.51 -11.57 7.54
N ALA A 364 6.00 -11.57 8.77
CA ALA A 364 4.93 -10.68 9.20
C ALA A 364 5.37 -9.21 9.21
N LEU A 365 6.59 -8.90 9.69
CA LEU A 365 7.15 -7.55 9.67
C LEU A 365 7.37 -7.05 8.23
N ASN A 366 7.93 -7.88 7.36
CA ASN A 366 8.13 -7.53 5.95
C ASN A 366 6.80 -7.28 5.23
N THR A 367 5.80 -8.14 5.47
CA THR A 367 4.47 -7.99 4.90
C THR A 367 3.85 -6.66 5.32
N SER A 368 3.88 -6.34 6.63
CA SER A 368 3.35 -5.10 7.17
C SER A 368 4.09 -3.88 6.61
N TYR A 369 5.44 -3.92 6.51
CA TYR A 369 6.21 -2.86 5.86
C TYR A 369 5.80 -2.67 4.39
N GLN A 370 5.68 -3.75 3.62
CA GLN A 370 5.26 -3.68 2.23
C GLN A 370 3.84 -3.14 2.06
N MET A 371 2.94 -3.44 2.99
CA MET A 371 1.58 -2.90 2.99
C MET A 371 1.59 -1.40 3.28
N LEU A 372 2.40 -0.94 4.24
CA LEU A 372 2.58 0.48 4.53
C LEU A 372 3.15 1.23 3.31
N ASP A 373 4.23 0.71 2.70
CA ASP A 373 4.90 1.31 1.54
C ASP A 373 4.00 1.42 0.30
N ARG A 374 2.99 0.56 0.21
CA ARG A 374 1.99 0.57 -0.89
C ARG A 374 0.73 1.37 -0.54
N GLY A 375 0.64 1.93 0.66
CA GLY A 375 -0.56 2.62 1.15
C GLY A 375 -1.77 1.69 1.35
N LEU A 376 -1.53 0.40 1.60
CA LEU A 376 -2.55 -0.63 1.88
C LEU A 376 -2.85 -0.77 3.37
N GLN A 377 -2.02 -0.20 4.20
CA GLN A 377 -2.10 -0.22 5.66
C GLN A 377 -1.70 1.15 6.19
N SER A 378 -2.41 1.64 7.19
CA SER A 378 -2.07 2.89 7.86
C SER A 378 -0.86 2.73 8.80
N SER A 379 -0.19 3.84 9.15
CA SER A 379 0.90 3.83 10.14
C SER A 379 0.44 3.28 11.50
N GLY A 380 -0.80 3.58 11.92
CA GLY A 380 -1.35 3.07 13.18
C GLY A 380 -1.58 1.55 13.18
N GLU A 381 -2.09 0.99 12.09
CA GLU A 381 -2.23 -0.47 11.93
C GLU A 381 -0.85 -1.15 11.86
N THR A 382 0.10 -0.55 11.15
CA THR A 382 1.48 -1.02 11.06
C THR A 382 2.12 -1.06 12.45
N GLU A 383 1.96 0.01 13.23
CA GLU A 383 2.45 0.07 14.60
C GLU A 383 1.88 -1.05 15.48
N GLN A 384 0.58 -1.33 15.37
CA GLN A 384 -0.04 -2.43 16.12
C GLN A 384 0.58 -3.78 15.77
N VAL A 385 0.79 -4.07 14.48
CA VAL A 385 1.42 -5.31 14.03
C VAL A 385 2.86 -5.40 14.54
N TRP A 386 3.64 -4.33 14.42
CA TRP A 386 5.04 -4.33 14.86
C TRP A 386 5.17 -4.47 16.37
N ARG A 387 4.27 -3.86 17.15
CA ARG A 387 4.22 -4.05 18.61
C ARG A 387 3.84 -5.48 19.01
N ALA A 388 2.95 -6.13 18.29
CA ALA A 388 2.60 -7.53 18.55
C ALA A 388 3.77 -8.49 18.29
N LEU A 389 4.75 -8.10 17.47
CA LEU A 389 5.91 -8.90 17.09
C LEU A 389 7.20 -8.55 17.86
N LEU A 390 7.09 -7.82 18.98
CA LEU A 390 8.23 -7.41 19.82
C LEU A 390 9.08 -8.58 20.37
N SER A 391 8.63 -9.81 20.22
CA SER A 391 9.33 -11.03 20.66
C SER A 391 10.38 -11.56 19.66
N ALA A 392 10.73 -10.81 18.59
CA ALA A 392 11.79 -11.19 17.64
C ALA A 392 13.14 -10.50 17.96
N PRO A 393 13.81 -10.81 19.09
CA PRO A 393 14.88 -9.96 19.66
C PRO A 393 16.17 -9.97 18.83
N VAL A 394 16.52 -11.11 18.20
CA VAL A 394 17.85 -11.27 17.58
C VAL A 394 18.04 -10.36 16.36
N ALA A 395 17.04 -10.29 15.47
CA ALA A 395 17.11 -9.43 14.29
C ALA A 395 17.02 -7.94 14.66
N ALA A 396 16.23 -7.60 15.69
CA ALA A 396 16.12 -6.24 16.22
C ALA A 396 17.44 -5.76 16.84
N GLU A 397 18.14 -6.58 17.61
CA GLU A 397 19.46 -6.27 18.15
C GLU A 397 20.52 -6.07 17.05
N ALA A 398 20.50 -6.91 16.03
CA ALA A 398 21.38 -6.76 14.87
C ALA A 398 21.11 -5.46 14.10
N ALA A 399 19.84 -5.07 13.96
CA ALA A 399 19.45 -3.81 13.34
C ALA A 399 19.93 -2.59 14.16
N LEU A 400 19.80 -2.62 15.50
CA LEU A 400 20.32 -1.59 16.38
C LEU A 400 21.85 -1.47 16.30
N ALA A 401 22.57 -2.60 16.30
CA ALA A 401 24.02 -2.62 16.15
C ALA A 401 24.46 -2.02 14.80
N SER A 402 23.65 -2.15 13.76
CA SER A 402 23.93 -1.58 12.44
C SER A 402 23.85 -0.04 12.37
N LEU A 403 23.25 0.62 13.36
CA LEU A 403 23.23 2.10 13.46
C LEU A 403 24.61 2.73 13.65
N GLU A 404 25.59 1.94 14.09
CA GLU A 404 26.97 2.41 14.22
C GLU A 404 27.70 2.52 12.87
N SER A 405 27.17 1.86 11.83
CA SER A 405 27.70 1.95 10.47
C SER A 405 27.36 3.29 9.83
N THR A 406 28.27 3.82 9.03
CA THR A 406 28.10 5.10 8.32
C THR A 406 26.81 5.10 7.50
N PRO A 407 25.94 6.13 7.60
CA PRO A 407 24.75 6.23 6.79
C PRO A 407 25.11 6.20 5.29
N ALA A 408 24.25 5.60 4.48
CA ALA A 408 24.36 5.71 3.02
C ALA A 408 24.38 7.21 2.65
N ASP A 409 25.20 7.61 1.65
CA ASP A 409 25.23 8.98 1.21
C ASP A 409 23.80 9.42 0.81
N GLY A 410 23.32 10.51 1.34
CA GLY A 410 21.94 10.97 1.20
C GLY A 410 21.52 11.38 -0.23
N ARG A 411 22.12 10.78 -1.27
CA ARG A 411 21.88 11.06 -2.68
C ARG A 411 20.93 10.07 -3.36
N SER A 412 20.38 9.11 -2.61
CA SER A 412 19.39 8.19 -3.19
C SER A 412 18.11 8.93 -3.53
N VAL A 413 17.79 9.03 -4.82
CA VAL A 413 16.53 9.59 -5.31
C VAL A 413 15.39 8.57 -5.29
N LEU A 414 15.68 7.32 -5.01
CA LEU A 414 14.71 6.23 -4.97
C LEU A 414 14.59 5.70 -3.55
N ARG A 415 13.35 5.44 -3.14
CA ARG A 415 13.07 4.77 -1.87
C ARG A 415 13.62 3.36 -1.91
N GLN A 416 14.43 2.98 -0.91
CA GLN A 416 15.00 1.65 -0.78
C GLN A 416 14.06 0.71 -0.01
N ASP A 417 14.17 -0.60 -0.23
CA ASP A 417 13.45 -1.59 0.55
C ASP A 417 13.91 -1.55 2.01
N GLY A 418 12.97 -1.66 2.94
CA GLY A 418 13.21 -1.35 4.34
C GLY A 418 12.68 -2.34 5.35
N LEU A 419 12.86 -3.68 5.11
CA LEU A 419 12.60 -4.64 6.18
C LEU A 419 13.43 -4.35 7.42
N ASP A 420 14.67 -3.90 7.25
CA ASP A 420 15.57 -3.46 8.32
C ASP A 420 15.00 -2.28 9.13
N SER A 421 14.18 -1.39 8.51
CA SER A 421 13.47 -0.33 9.22
C SER A 421 12.47 -0.87 10.23
N ALA A 422 11.76 -1.95 9.90
CA ALA A 422 10.82 -2.59 10.81
C ALA A 422 11.57 -3.21 12.01
N PHE A 423 12.66 -3.92 11.77
CA PHE A 423 13.50 -4.46 12.84
C PHE A 423 14.12 -3.36 13.72
N LEU A 424 14.56 -2.27 13.09
CA LEU A 424 15.13 -1.13 13.78
C LEU A 424 14.09 -0.48 14.71
N TRP A 425 12.91 -0.20 14.20
CA TRP A 425 11.82 0.38 14.99
C TRP A 425 11.42 -0.53 16.16
N VAL A 426 11.24 -1.84 15.93
CA VAL A 426 10.96 -2.83 16.96
C VAL A 426 12.06 -2.86 18.03
N GLY A 427 13.32 -2.79 17.61
CA GLY A 427 14.46 -2.73 18.51
C GLY A 427 14.45 -1.48 19.41
N LEU A 428 14.13 -0.32 18.82
CA LEU A 428 14.05 0.95 19.55
C LEU A 428 12.91 0.97 20.58
N VAL A 429 11.73 0.43 20.22
CA VAL A 429 10.58 0.33 21.16
C VAL A 429 10.91 -0.52 22.37
N ASN A 430 11.69 -1.58 22.19
CA ASN A 430 12.07 -2.49 23.27
C ASN A 430 13.22 -1.98 24.15
N ARG A 431 13.97 -0.98 23.67
CA ARG A 431 15.14 -0.46 24.36
C ARG A 431 14.75 0.41 25.56
N GLN A 432 15.35 0.13 26.72
CA GLN A 432 15.16 0.86 27.99
C GLN A 432 16.51 1.35 28.55
N GLY A 433 17.38 1.91 27.73
CA GLY A 433 18.68 2.41 28.14
C GLY A 433 18.75 3.93 28.05
N ASP A 434 19.76 4.53 28.71
CA ASP A 434 20.05 5.97 28.63
C ASP A 434 20.51 6.38 27.23
N ASP A 435 20.95 5.43 26.40
CA ASP A 435 21.39 5.60 25.02
C ASP A 435 20.23 5.56 24.00
N THR A 436 19.00 5.26 24.44
CA THR A 436 17.84 5.09 23.52
C THR A 436 17.57 6.33 22.70
N ASP A 437 17.61 7.52 23.31
CA ASP A 437 17.33 8.77 22.61
C ASP A 437 18.39 9.07 21.53
N MET A 438 19.66 8.81 21.81
CA MET A 438 20.74 8.91 20.83
C MET A 438 20.52 7.91 19.66
N LEU A 439 20.08 6.68 19.96
CA LEU A 439 19.80 5.68 18.92
C LEU A 439 18.61 6.06 18.06
N ILE A 440 17.57 6.68 18.63
CA ILE A 440 16.43 7.23 17.85
C ILE A 440 16.92 8.33 16.90
N GLY A 441 17.76 9.27 17.37
CA GLY A 441 18.34 10.31 16.52
C GLY A 441 19.12 9.72 15.33
N ARG A 442 20.01 8.74 15.58
CA ARG A 442 20.73 8.03 14.51
C ARG A 442 19.82 7.26 13.55
N ALA A 443 18.74 6.70 14.08
CA ALA A 443 17.75 6.03 13.24
C ALA A 443 17.03 7.02 12.31
N LEU A 444 16.63 8.18 12.82
CA LEU A 444 16.02 9.24 12.02
C LEU A 444 16.95 9.71 10.89
N GLN A 445 18.22 9.94 11.18
CA GLN A 445 19.23 10.30 10.18
C GLN A 445 19.41 9.20 9.12
N ARG A 446 19.47 7.92 9.54
CA ARG A 446 19.57 6.77 8.62
C ARG A 446 18.34 6.65 7.72
N GLU A 447 17.13 6.77 8.28
CA GLU A 447 15.89 6.68 7.49
C GLU A 447 15.75 7.87 6.53
N ALA A 448 16.19 9.05 6.93
CA ALA A 448 16.25 10.23 6.07
C ALA A 448 17.23 10.02 4.90
N ALA A 449 18.45 9.54 5.18
CA ALA A 449 19.45 9.24 4.16
C ALA A 449 18.98 8.16 3.17
N ALA A 450 18.22 7.18 3.64
CA ALA A 450 17.63 6.12 2.81
C ALA A 450 16.34 6.56 2.07
N GLY A 451 15.85 7.78 2.29
CA GLY A 451 14.62 8.30 1.67
C GLY A 451 13.34 7.66 2.18
N ARG A 452 13.36 7.09 3.39
CA ARG A 452 12.22 6.39 4.01
C ARG A 452 11.54 7.17 5.15
N ILE A 453 12.15 8.25 5.60
CA ILE A 453 11.67 9.00 6.76
C ILE A 453 10.23 9.52 6.59
N ASP A 454 9.84 9.94 5.41
CA ASP A 454 8.49 10.40 5.10
C ASP A 454 7.43 9.29 5.22
N LEU A 455 7.77 8.05 4.86
CA LEU A 455 6.94 6.86 5.03
C LEU A 455 6.77 6.49 6.51
N LEU A 456 7.84 6.62 7.28
CA LEU A 456 7.92 6.17 8.69
C LEU A 456 7.64 7.30 9.69
N LEU A 457 7.30 8.50 9.22
CA LEU A 457 7.15 9.71 10.02
C LEU A 457 6.24 9.53 11.22
N ASP A 458 5.03 9.00 11.00
CA ASP A 458 4.04 8.80 12.06
C ASP A 458 4.47 7.72 13.07
N LEU A 459 5.17 6.67 12.60
CA LEU A 459 5.71 5.62 13.47
C LEU A 459 6.79 6.17 14.41
N TYR A 460 7.72 6.98 13.89
CA TYR A 460 8.71 7.63 14.72
C TYR A 460 8.09 8.70 15.62
N ALA A 461 7.09 9.43 15.16
CA ALA A 461 6.36 10.38 16.00
C ALA A 461 5.66 9.69 17.19
N SER A 462 5.06 8.52 16.97
CA SER A 462 4.47 7.70 18.04
C SER A 462 5.52 7.23 19.04
N LEU A 463 6.64 6.71 18.54
CA LEU A 463 7.79 6.27 19.37
C LEU A 463 8.35 7.42 20.22
N ILE A 464 8.56 8.60 19.62
CA ILE A 464 9.06 9.79 20.31
C ILE A 464 8.09 10.23 21.41
N ARG A 465 6.77 10.30 21.13
CA ARG A 465 5.79 10.66 22.16
C ARG A 465 5.85 9.70 23.34
N GLN A 466 5.84 8.39 23.07
CA GLN A 466 5.95 7.39 24.12
C GLN A 466 7.25 7.55 24.93
N ARG A 467 8.35 7.90 24.27
CA ARG A 467 9.63 8.11 24.95
C ARG A 467 9.60 9.34 25.83
N LEU A 468 9.03 10.45 25.35
CA LEU A 468 8.92 11.71 26.10
C LEU A 468 8.01 11.60 27.34
N ASP A 469 7.04 10.69 27.34
CA ASP A 469 6.20 10.42 28.53
C ASP A 469 6.98 9.83 29.70
N ILE A 470 8.15 9.19 29.44
CA ILE A 470 9.00 8.54 30.43
C ILE A 470 10.35 9.21 30.64
N THR A 471 10.74 10.19 29.80
CA THR A 471 12.04 10.85 29.83
C THR A 471 11.94 12.18 30.61
N GLU A 472 12.87 12.41 31.53
CA GLU A 472 13.00 13.71 32.17
C GLU A 472 13.62 14.73 31.19
N ALA A 473 13.07 15.95 31.15
CA ALA A 473 13.49 17.02 30.24
C ALA A 473 15.01 17.32 30.27
N ALA A 474 15.65 17.10 31.40
CA ALA A 474 17.06 17.40 31.61
C ALA A 474 18.06 16.46 30.92
N THR A 475 17.56 15.38 30.29
CA THR A 475 18.42 14.33 29.70
C THR A 475 18.56 14.43 28.19
N LEU A 476 17.74 15.24 27.51
CA LEU A 476 17.82 15.43 26.06
C LEU A 476 18.84 16.52 25.70
N SER A 477 19.69 16.25 24.70
CA SER A 477 20.49 17.30 24.07
C SER A 477 19.62 18.27 23.27
N ASP A 478 20.05 19.54 23.12
CA ASP A 478 19.32 20.54 22.34
C ASP A 478 19.09 20.11 20.88
N GLU A 479 20.05 19.42 20.28
CA GLU A 479 19.97 18.89 18.92
C GLU A 479 18.86 17.84 18.81
N LEU A 480 18.86 16.87 19.71
CA LEU A 480 17.88 15.78 19.71
C LEU A 480 16.47 16.27 20.04
N ALA A 481 16.36 17.24 20.95
CA ALA A 481 15.10 17.93 21.25
C ALA A 481 14.56 18.67 20.01
N GLY A 482 15.47 19.27 19.23
CA GLY A 482 15.14 19.91 17.94
C GLY A 482 14.63 18.89 16.91
N ASP A 483 15.29 17.76 16.76
CA ASP A 483 14.85 16.68 15.85
C ASP A 483 13.46 16.15 16.23
N TYR A 484 13.25 15.87 17.51
CA TYR A 484 11.97 15.40 18.04
C TYR A 484 10.85 16.41 17.79
N ALA A 485 11.11 17.69 18.06
CA ALA A 485 10.15 18.77 17.85
C ALA A 485 9.74 18.86 16.36
N VAL A 486 10.71 18.77 15.45
CA VAL A 486 10.47 18.80 13.99
C VAL A 486 9.65 17.59 13.53
N ILE A 487 10.00 16.36 13.95
CA ILE A 487 9.25 15.15 13.60
C ILE A 487 7.80 15.26 14.09
N LEU A 488 7.58 15.70 15.34
CA LEU A 488 6.24 15.83 15.90
C LEU A 488 5.42 16.93 15.19
N ALA A 489 6.07 18.04 14.82
CA ALA A 489 5.42 19.14 14.09
C ALA A 489 4.99 18.71 12.66
N LEU A 490 5.80 17.90 11.99
CA LEU A 490 5.53 17.40 10.64
C LEU A 490 4.47 16.30 10.62
N ALA A 491 4.50 15.39 11.61
CA ALA A 491 3.53 14.29 11.71
C ALA A 491 2.13 14.77 12.11
N ALA A 492 2.06 15.72 13.07
CA ALA A 492 0.79 16.18 13.61
C ALA A 492 0.81 17.70 13.87
N PRO A 493 0.76 18.55 12.83
CA PRO A 493 0.93 20.00 12.95
C PRO A 493 -0.16 20.68 13.82
N SER A 494 -1.33 20.06 13.96
CA SER A 494 -2.42 20.55 14.80
C SER A 494 -2.28 20.21 16.29
N GLN A 495 -1.40 19.27 16.66
CA GLN A 495 -1.19 18.87 18.04
C GLN A 495 -0.14 19.76 18.73
N PRO A 496 -0.32 20.14 20.01
CA PRO A 496 0.72 20.85 20.76
C PRO A 496 1.94 19.96 20.97
N LEU A 497 3.11 20.58 21.04
CA LEU A 497 4.34 19.87 21.42
C LEU A 497 4.31 19.56 22.93
N PRO A 498 4.91 18.43 23.35
CA PRO A 498 5.15 18.17 24.77
C PRO A 498 5.97 19.27 25.42
N SER A 499 5.66 19.62 26.68
CA SER A 499 6.34 20.70 27.42
C SER A 499 7.86 20.51 27.56
N VAL A 500 8.31 19.27 27.54
CA VAL A 500 9.76 18.89 27.53
C VAL A 500 10.52 19.51 26.35
N LEU A 501 9.85 19.78 25.24
CA LEU A 501 10.43 20.34 24.01
C LEU A 501 10.21 21.86 23.85
N GLU A 502 9.72 22.57 24.88
CA GLU A 502 9.45 24.01 24.77
C GLU A 502 10.69 24.84 24.41
N SER A 503 11.88 24.43 24.86
CA SER A 503 13.16 25.11 24.51
C SER A 503 13.54 24.93 23.04
N ALA A 504 13.09 23.84 22.39
CA ALA A 504 13.39 23.50 21.01
C ALA A 504 12.22 23.83 20.06
N SER A 505 11.16 24.48 20.55
CA SER A 505 9.89 24.63 19.83
C SER A 505 9.91 25.62 18.67
N ALA A 506 10.82 26.61 18.65
CA ALA A 506 10.77 27.71 17.68
C ALA A 506 10.71 27.25 16.21
N LYS A 507 11.58 26.33 15.78
CA LYS A 507 11.57 25.78 14.41
C LYS A 507 10.33 24.94 14.16
N ALA A 508 9.92 24.15 15.14
CA ALA A 508 8.72 23.32 15.06
C ALA A 508 7.43 24.15 14.97
N ASP A 509 7.35 25.27 15.70
CA ASP A 509 6.25 26.22 15.63
C ASP A 509 6.19 26.91 14.27
N ASP A 510 7.34 27.28 13.70
CA ASP A 510 7.43 27.80 12.34
C ASP A 510 6.97 26.75 11.29
N ILE A 511 7.34 25.49 11.43
CA ILE A 511 6.88 24.38 10.56
C ILE A 511 5.36 24.21 10.69
N ARG A 512 4.81 24.21 11.91
CA ARG A 512 3.36 24.10 12.14
C ARG A 512 2.61 25.28 11.54
N ALA A 513 3.15 26.49 11.69
CA ALA A 513 2.61 27.70 11.06
C ALA A 513 2.63 27.58 9.53
N LEU A 514 3.71 27.07 8.93
CA LEU A 514 3.82 26.85 7.49
C LEU A 514 2.81 25.82 6.97
N LEU A 515 2.67 24.69 7.65
CA LEU A 515 1.71 23.65 7.25
C LEU A 515 0.25 24.07 7.44
N SER A 516 -0.02 24.93 8.42
CA SER A 516 -1.35 25.52 8.62
C SER A 516 -1.63 26.70 7.68
N ALA A 517 -0.60 27.36 7.15
CA ALA A 517 -0.72 28.48 6.21
C ALA A 517 -1.42 28.09 4.90
N GLY A 518 -1.43 26.82 4.55
CA GLY A 518 -2.19 26.30 3.40
C GLY A 518 -3.70 26.61 3.43
N ARG A 519 -4.20 27.13 4.55
CA ARG A 519 -5.58 27.64 4.72
C ARG A 519 -5.67 29.17 4.73
N ALA A 520 -4.54 29.87 4.71
CA ALA A 520 -4.49 31.31 4.69
C ALA A 520 -4.44 31.82 3.24
N PRO A 521 -4.99 33.01 2.94
CA PRO A 521 -4.99 33.56 1.58
C PRO A 521 -3.60 34.02 1.09
N HIS A 522 -2.64 34.19 2.00
CA HIS A 522 -1.29 34.64 1.71
C HIS A 522 -0.26 33.82 2.46
N TRP A 523 0.88 33.53 1.82
CA TRP A 523 2.01 32.93 2.51
C TRP A 523 2.89 34.02 3.19
N ASP A 524 3.48 33.66 4.33
CA ASP A 524 4.28 34.57 5.15
C ASP A 524 5.76 34.54 4.73
N ALA A 525 6.26 35.67 4.20
CA ALA A 525 7.64 35.81 3.74
C ALA A 525 8.67 35.69 4.88
N ASP A 526 8.36 36.16 6.09
CA ASP A 526 9.25 36.06 7.23
C ASP A 526 9.37 34.63 7.74
N LEU A 527 8.28 33.87 7.66
CA LEU A 527 8.27 32.43 7.96
C LEU A 527 9.13 31.65 6.98
N PHE A 528 9.00 31.95 5.67
CA PHE A 528 9.87 31.34 4.65
C PHE A 528 11.36 31.65 4.88
N ALA A 529 11.66 32.87 5.31
CA ALA A 529 13.03 33.29 5.64
C ALA A 529 13.58 32.55 6.86
N ARG A 530 12.78 32.37 7.91
CA ARG A 530 13.23 31.66 9.13
C ARG A 530 13.46 30.18 8.89
N LEU A 531 12.64 29.55 8.05
CA LEU A 531 12.76 28.14 7.68
C LEU A 531 13.71 27.89 6.50
N ASP A 532 14.25 28.94 5.87
CA ASP A 532 15.06 28.87 4.64
C ASP A 532 14.38 28.02 3.52
N CYS A 533 13.06 28.16 3.40
CA CYS A 533 12.26 27.34 2.48
C CYS A 533 11.71 28.10 1.27
N TRP A 534 12.40 29.15 0.82
CA TRP A 534 12.03 29.97 -0.35
C TRP A 534 11.83 29.14 -1.63
N ALA A 535 12.52 28.02 -1.75
CA ALA A 535 12.36 27.11 -2.89
C ALA A 535 10.94 26.56 -3.01
N LEU A 536 10.16 26.53 -1.90
CA LEU A 536 8.76 26.07 -1.89
C LEU A 536 7.75 27.12 -2.38
N ALA A 537 8.15 28.38 -2.58
CA ALA A 537 7.23 29.45 -3.02
C ALA A 537 6.38 29.04 -4.26
N PRO A 538 6.93 28.41 -5.31
CA PRO A 538 6.14 27.96 -6.46
C PRO A 538 5.06 26.91 -6.10
N VAL A 539 5.33 26.04 -5.11
CA VAL A 539 4.36 25.04 -4.63
C VAL A 539 3.20 25.74 -3.91
N PHE A 540 3.49 26.75 -3.11
CA PHE A 540 2.46 27.54 -2.41
C PHE A 540 1.62 28.36 -3.38
N GLU A 541 2.24 28.95 -4.41
CA GLU A 541 1.52 29.65 -5.48
C GLU A 541 0.61 28.71 -6.26
N ALA A 542 1.09 27.50 -6.59
CA ALA A 542 0.27 26.48 -7.23
C ALA A 542 -0.93 26.05 -6.34
N ARG A 543 -0.82 26.14 -5.02
CA ARG A 543 -1.98 25.95 -4.10
C ARG A 543 -2.99 27.10 -4.10
N GLY A 544 -2.77 28.13 -4.90
CA GLY A 544 -3.63 29.31 -4.95
C GLY A 544 -3.35 30.35 -3.85
N LEU A 545 -2.23 30.20 -3.13
CA LEU A 545 -1.81 31.20 -2.15
C LEU A 545 -1.10 32.34 -2.88
N THR A 546 -1.62 33.55 -2.72
CA THR A 546 -1.01 34.73 -3.35
C THR A 546 0.22 35.18 -2.59
N ALA A 547 1.23 35.66 -3.32
CA ALA A 547 2.37 36.32 -2.71
C ALA A 547 1.91 37.49 -1.83
N PRO A 548 2.52 37.70 -0.65
CA PRO A 548 2.25 38.85 0.16
C PRO A 548 2.64 40.15 -0.61
N SER A 549 2.16 41.29 -0.20
CA SER A 549 2.28 42.61 -0.84
C SER A 549 3.67 42.90 -1.44
N ARG A 550 3.78 43.95 -2.26
CA ARG A 550 5.01 44.34 -3.00
C ARG A 550 6.31 44.41 -2.19
N ASP A 551 6.23 44.46 -0.86
CA ASP A 551 7.39 44.56 0.03
C ASP A 551 8.23 43.28 0.08
N TRP A 552 7.62 42.12 -0.22
CA TRP A 552 8.37 40.85 -0.29
C TRP A 552 9.41 40.82 -1.42
N VAL A 553 9.19 41.56 -2.52
CA VAL A 553 10.15 41.66 -3.62
C VAL A 553 11.44 42.34 -3.15
N ALA A 554 11.34 43.34 -2.28
CA ALA A 554 12.50 43.98 -1.68
C ALA A 554 13.25 43.04 -0.71
N GLN A 555 12.51 42.24 0.07
CA GLN A 555 13.09 41.22 0.96
C GLN A 555 13.76 40.11 0.14
N LEU A 556 13.11 39.63 -0.93
CA LEU A 556 13.68 38.64 -1.84
C LEU A 556 14.98 39.17 -2.50
N ALA A 557 14.98 40.43 -2.97
CA ALA A 557 16.17 41.04 -3.54
C ALA A 557 17.33 41.15 -2.53
N ALA A 558 17.02 41.41 -1.25
CA ALA A 558 18.02 41.44 -0.18
C ALA A 558 18.55 40.05 0.22
N GLN A 559 17.80 38.99 -0.07
CA GLN A 559 18.15 37.60 0.27
C GLN A 559 18.77 36.83 -0.91
N THR A 560 18.72 37.37 -2.13
CA THR A 560 19.26 36.69 -3.34
C THR A 560 20.76 36.38 -3.18
N ASP A 561 21.50 37.21 -2.45
CA ASP A 561 22.91 36.98 -2.17
C ASP A 561 23.15 35.79 -1.23
N ARG A 562 22.21 35.50 -0.32
CA ARG A 562 22.28 34.34 0.59
C ARG A 562 21.89 33.04 -0.11
N ALA A 563 20.86 33.06 -0.97
CA ALA A 563 20.42 31.89 -1.72
C ALA A 563 21.47 31.35 -2.72
N GLN A 564 22.39 32.23 -3.19
CA GLN A 564 23.50 31.82 -4.07
C GLN A 564 24.66 31.15 -3.33
N THR A 565 24.76 31.32 -2.02
CA THR A 565 25.85 30.75 -1.20
C THR A 565 25.44 29.45 -0.51
N SER A 566 24.14 29.13 -0.44
CA SER A 566 23.68 27.84 0.07
C SER A 566 23.98 26.76 -0.97
N ALA A 567 24.89 25.85 -0.64
CA ALA A 567 25.18 24.65 -1.44
C ALA A 567 23.99 23.69 -1.38
N VAL A 568 22.85 24.13 -1.94
CA VAL A 568 21.67 23.27 -2.02
C VAL A 568 22.02 22.09 -2.94
N ALA A 569 22.00 20.88 -2.42
CA ALA A 569 22.17 19.69 -3.23
C ALA A 569 21.21 19.74 -4.44
N PRO A 570 21.69 19.38 -5.65
CA PRO A 570 20.91 19.55 -6.87
C PRO A 570 19.58 18.80 -6.75
N ALA A 571 18.48 19.53 -6.91
CA ALA A 571 17.15 18.94 -6.95
C ALA A 571 17.00 18.08 -8.21
N TYR A 572 16.25 17.00 -8.09
CA TYR A 572 15.91 16.16 -9.24
C TYR A 572 14.92 16.91 -10.14
N ARG A 573 15.28 17.04 -11.41
CA ARG A 573 14.43 17.68 -12.44
C ARG A 573 13.59 16.64 -13.13
N LEU A 574 12.28 16.88 -13.20
CA LEU A 574 11.37 16.04 -13.96
C LEU A 574 11.66 16.13 -15.46
N SER A 575 11.26 15.09 -16.20
CA SER A 575 11.46 15.04 -17.64
C SER A 575 10.75 16.19 -18.35
N PRO A 576 11.44 17.10 -19.06
CA PRO A 576 10.78 18.21 -19.78
C PRO A 576 9.72 17.74 -20.79
N PRO A 577 9.94 16.68 -21.60
CA PRO A 577 8.90 16.15 -22.48
C PRO A 577 7.69 15.61 -21.70
N GLY A 578 7.92 15.00 -20.52
CA GLY A 578 6.86 14.52 -19.66
C GLY A 578 6.01 15.65 -19.08
N LEU A 579 6.65 16.74 -18.62
CA LEU A 579 5.94 17.94 -18.15
C LEU A 579 5.12 18.58 -19.27
N LEU A 580 5.68 18.68 -20.47
CA LEU A 580 4.94 19.21 -21.63
C LEU A 580 3.74 18.34 -21.98
N ALA A 581 3.89 17.01 -21.96
CA ALA A 581 2.77 16.09 -22.19
C ALA A 581 1.68 16.22 -21.12
N LEU A 582 2.07 16.42 -19.86
CA LEU A 582 1.15 16.67 -18.75
C LEU A 582 0.35 17.96 -18.96
N GLU A 583 1.02 19.05 -19.29
CA GLU A 583 0.39 20.37 -19.55
C GLU A 583 -0.57 20.28 -20.74
N GLN A 584 -0.17 19.63 -21.83
CA GLN A 584 -1.05 19.42 -22.99
C GLN A 584 -2.27 18.55 -22.68
N ALA A 585 -2.12 17.53 -21.82
CA ALA A 585 -3.23 16.72 -21.37
C ALA A 585 -4.19 17.56 -20.50
N ALA A 586 -3.64 18.41 -19.62
CA ALA A 586 -4.42 19.29 -18.75
C ALA A 586 -5.16 20.37 -19.56
N GLU A 587 -4.49 21.05 -20.51
CA GLU A 587 -5.11 22.05 -21.41
C GLU A 587 -6.25 21.44 -22.24
N ALA A 588 -6.11 20.19 -22.64
CA ALA A 588 -7.14 19.47 -23.38
C ALA A 588 -8.25 18.87 -22.50
N GLY A 589 -8.21 19.04 -21.17
CA GLY A 589 -9.18 18.49 -20.23
C GLY A 589 -9.16 16.96 -20.10
N ARG A 590 -8.05 16.30 -20.50
CA ARG A 590 -7.93 14.83 -20.47
C ARG A 590 -7.51 14.35 -19.08
N ILE A 591 -8.50 14.19 -18.18
CA ILE A 591 -8.33 13.94 -16.74
C ILE A 591 -7.48 12.68 -16.50
N GLY A 592 -7.86 11.54 -17.11
CA GLY A 592 -7.17 10.26 -16.90
C GLY A 592 -5.71 10.31 -17.35
N GLU A 593 -5.43 10.95 -18.51
CA GLU A 593 -4.06 11.11 -18.99
C GLU A 593 -3.23 12.01 -18.08
N ALA A 594 -3.76 13.17 -17.67
CA ALA A 594 -3.05 14.10 -16.80
C ALA A 594 -2.68 13.43 -15.46
N ALA A 595 -3.62 12.70 -14.84
CA ALA A 595 -3.38 11.98 -13.60
C ALA A 595 -2.28 10.92 -13.74
N LEU A 596 -2.33 10.08 -14.79
CA LEU A 596 -1.33 9.02 -14.98
C LEU A 596 0.04 9.56 -15.38
N ILE A 597 0.11 10.65 -16.16
CA ILE A 597 1.37 11.30 -16.48
C ILE A 597 2.00 11.92 -15.23
N ALA A 598 1.21 12.59 -14.37
CA ALA A 598 1.69 13.12 -13.10
C ALA A 598 2.26 12.01 -12.22
N ALA A 599 1.53 10.89 -12.06
CA ALA A 599 2.00 9.73 -11.33
C ALA A 599 3.31 9.16 -11.91
N ARG A 600 3.38 9.00 -13.22
CA ARG A 600 4.58 8.49 -13.90
C ARG A 600 5.81 9.38 -13.71
N LEU A 601 5.62 10.70 -13.63
CA LEU A 601 6.71 11.64 -13.44
C LEU A 601 7.24 11.66 -12.01
N MET A 602 6.36 11.57 -11.02
CA MET A 602 6.71 11.84 -9.63
C MET A 602 6.87 10.58 -8.75
N GLN A 603 6.10 9.52 -8.98
CA GLN A 603 6.16 8.33 -8.14
C GLN A 603 7.53 7.62 -8.07
N PRO A 604 8.35 7.58 -9.15
CA PRO A 604 9.67 6.94 -9.08
C PRO A 604 10.70 7.68 -8.22
N VAL A 605 10.38 8.90 -7.75
CA VAL A 605 11.34 9.79 -7.07
C VAL A 605 10.84 10.13 -5.68
N THR A 606 11.73 10.18 -4.70
CA THR A 606 11.41 10.71 -3.38
C THR A 606 11.03 12.19 -3.50
N LEU A 607 9.85 12.56 -2.99
CA LEU A 607 9.22 13.88 -3.23
C LEU A 607 10.10 15.05 -2.81
N GLY A 608 10.78 14.98 -1.67
CA GLY A 608 11.67 16.04 -1.19
C GLY A 608 12.88 16.33 -2.09
N TRP A 609 13.15 15.46 -3.09
CA TRP A 609 14.23 15.67 -4.07
C TRP A 609 13.75 16.29 -5.38
N VAL A 610 12.44 16.35 -5.62
CA VAL A 610 11.89 16.96 -6.84
C VAL A 610 12.05 18.47 -6.77
N ALA A 611 12.48 19.06 -7.88
CA ALA A 611 12.58 20.52 -7.97
C ALA A 611 11.20 21.17 -7.75
N PRO A 612 11.06 22.11 -6.80
CA PRO A 612 9.76 22.71 -6.47
C PRO A 612 9.04 23.37 -7.65
N GLN A 613 9.81 23.92 -8.63
CA GLN A 613 9.26 24.50 -9.84
C GLN A 613 8.59 23.44 -10.74
N ASP A 614 9.19 22.24 -10.82
CA ASP A 614 8.60 21.13 -11.58
C ASP A 614 7.38 20.57 -10.86
N SER A 615 7.44 20.48 -9.52
CA SER A 615 6.31 20.10 -8.68
C SER A 615 5.13 21.06 -8.83
N ALA A 616 5.38 22.37 -8.84
CA ALA A 616 4.35 23.39 -9.03
C ALA A 616 3.61 23.22 -10.38
N ARG A 617 4.34 22.88 -11.47
CA ARG A 617 3.73 22.61 -12.78
C ARG A 617 2.82 21.38 -12.72
N VAL A 618 3.23 20.33 -12.01
CA VAL A 618 2.39 19.13 -11.83
C VAL A 618 1.12 19.48 -11.05
N LEU A 619 1.24 20.23 -9.95
CA LEU A 619 0.09 20.67 -9.15
C LEU A 619 -0.89 21.52 -9.98
N THR A 620 -0.38 22.50 -10.71
CA THR A 620 -1.19 23.36 -11.60
C THR A 620 -1.93 22.56 -12.65
N ALA A 621 -1.26 21.58 -13.29
CA ALA A 621 -1.88 20.72 -14.29
C ALA A 621 -3.00 19.83 -13.69
N LEU A 622 -2.81 19.30 -12.49
CA LEU A 622 -3.86 18.53 -11.79
C LEU A 622 -5.07 19.40 -11.46
N GLN A 623 -4.86 20.63 -10.96
CA GLN A 623 -5.92 21.58 -10.68
C GLN A 623 -6.68 22.01 -11.94
N GLN A 624 -5.96 22.21 -13.06
CA GLN A 624 -6.56 22.60 -14.33
C GLN A 624 -7.58 21.56 -14.83
N VAL A 625 -7.39 20.29 -14.52
CA VAL A 625 -8.37 19.23 -14.83
C VAL A 625 -9.38 18.99 -13.69
N GLY A 626 -9.36 19.82 -12.63
CA GLY A 626 -10.29 19.75 -11.51
C GLY A 626 -9.93 18.71 -10.45
N LEU A 627 -8.69 18.21 -10.40
CA LEU A 627 -8.21 17.28 -9.38
C LEU A 627 -7.61 18.03 -8.18
N ASP A 628 -8.39 18.97 -7.61
CA ASP A 628 -7.95 19.92 -6.57
C ASP A 628 -7.58 19.21 -5.25
N GLU A 629 -8.35 18.19 -4.83
CA GLU A 629 -8.03 17.44 -3.62
C GLU A 629 -6.72 16.68 -3.75
N ALA A 630 -6.52 15.99 -4.89
CA ALA A 630 -5.30 15.25 -5.14
C ALA A 630 -4.08 16.19 -5.25
N ALA A 631 -4.24 17.36 -5.88
CA ALA A 631 -3.20 18.38 -5.95
C ALA A 631 -2.86 18.94 -4.57
N THR A 632 -3.86 19.18 -3.72
CA THR A 632 -3.66 19.67 -2.36
C THR A 632 -2.93 18.64 -1.50
N ALA A 633 -3.37 17.37 -1.54
CA ALA A 633 -2.73 16.29 -0.80
C ALA A 633 -1.27 16.08 -1.25
N LEU A 634 -1.02 16.11 -2.56
CA LEU A 634 0.33 16.04 -3.11
C LEU A 634 1.21 17.22 -2.68
N ALA A 635 0.67 18.44 -2.64
CA ALA A 635 1.40 19.61 -2.18
C ALA A 635 1.79 19.48 -0.69
N ASP A 636 0.91 18.96 0.15
CA ASP A 636 1.21 18.70 1.57
C ASP A 636 2.32 17.66 1.74
N GLU A 637 2.29 16.58 0.95
CA GLU A 637 3.37 15.59 0.92
C GLU A 637 4.71 16.19 0.47
N LEU A 638 4.70 17.02 -0.59
CA LEU A 638 5.88 17.71 -1.11
C LEU A 638 6.51 18.63 -0.07
N ILE A 639 5.70 19.43 0.61
CA ILE A 639 6.18 20.36 1.64
C ILE A 639 6.81 19.60 2.80
N ARG A 640 6.13 18.55 3.31
CA ARG A 640 6.66 17.71 4.39
C ARG A 640 7.97 17.04 4.02
N SER A 641 8.00 16.39 2.86
CA SER A 641 9.19 15.67 2.36
C SER A 641 10.37 16.63 2.11
N TYR A 642 10.10 17.85 1.62
CA TYR A 642 11.11 18.88 1.46
C TYR A 642 11.69 19.33 2.81
N LEU A 643 10.84 19.61 3.82
CA LEU A 643 11.27 20.05 5.14
C LEU A 643 12.05 18.96 5.90
N LEU A 644 11.63 17.68 5.77
CA LEU A 644 12.37 16.55 6.31
C LEU A 644 13.77 16.45 5.71
N ARG A 645 13.87 16.52 4.39
CA ARG A 645 15.15 16.52 3.69
C ARG A 645 16.02 17.69 4.11
N HIS A 646 15.47 18.89 4.18
CA HIS A 646 16.19 20.10 4.54
C HIS A 646 16.71 20.02 5.98
N HIS A 647 15.94 19.42 6.89
CA HIS A 647 16.35 19.28 8.28
C HIS A 647 17.45 18.23 8.48
N PHE A 648 17.26 17.00 7.93
CA PHE A 648 18.16 15.88 8.23
C PHE A 648 19.35 15.72 7.27
N ILE A 649 19.30 16.27 6.07
CA ILE A 649 20.31 16.02 5.03
C ILE A 649 21.08 17.28 4.68
N LEU A 650 20.42 18.44 4.57
CA LEU A 650 21.06 19.67 4.12
C LEU A 650 21.62 20.52 5.27
N ALA A 651 21.18 20.33 6.51
CA ALA A 651 21.67 21.06 7.66
C ALA A 651 23.10 20.65 8.06
N GLU A 652 23.57 19.45 7.64
CA GLU A 652 24.91 18.92 7.94
C GLU A 652 25.94 19.20 6.83
N SER A 653 25.55 19.73 5.67
CA SER A 653 26.42 20.05 4.53
C SER A 653 26.81 21.53 4.49
#